data_82695ef1a50f16a3b7c3a9c326bc95b6
#
_entry.id   82695ef1a50f16a3b7c3a9c326bc95b6
#
_cell.length_a   1.000
_cell.length_b   1.000
_cell.length_c   1.000
_cell.angle_alpha   90.00
_cell.angle_beta   90.00
_cell.angle_gamma   90.00
#
_symmetry.space_group_name_H-M   'P 1'
#
loop_
_entity.id
_entity.type
_entity.pdbx_description
1 polymer ?
#
loop_
_entity_poly.entity_id
_entity_poly.type
_entity_poly.pdbx_seq_one_letter_code
_entity_poly.pdbx_strand_id
1 'polypeptide(L)'
;MRLDKFTLRGQEAIQAGIELAERNQNQQVEPEHVLCAMLEQPESIVRPLLGKLGANMQVVTNDCQAAVARFPRVQGGQQYFSPRLTQIFTAAQNQAEKMQDEYISTEHLLLAIAEEKDGEGGKILRQHGIKRDDLLKVIEQTRGGARITDQNAEANYQALAKYARDLTDLARQGKLDPVIGRDDEIRRTIQVLSRRTKNNPVLIGEPGVGKTAIVEGLAQRIISGDVPETLRNKRLVGLDLGAMLAGAKYRGEFEDRLKAVLKEIESAQGQIILFIDELHTLVGAGAAEGAIDASNMLKPALARGDLRCVGATTLNEYKKYIEKDAALERRFQQIYVGEPTVEDTIAILRGLKERYEVHHGVRIKDSAIVAAATLSNRYITDRFLPDKAIDLIDEAASRLRIEIDSLPQEIDQVEREIMQLEIERQALQREEDERSKARLHEIEQRIADLKEKSSGMKAKWQSEKEAIERMRTAKAELEQLRMQLDQARNAGDLARASEIQYGTIPELERKFAAEQAKLAQIQVDGVTLKEEVDEEDVAQVVAKWTGVPVSKMLEGEMQKLLTMEDRLRQRVIGQDEALEAVANAVRRARAGLQDPNRPVGSFIFLGPTGVGKTETARALAEFLFDDERAMIRLDMSEYMEKHAVARMIGAPPGYVGYEEGGQLTEAVRRRPYSVVLFDEIEKAHSDVFNVLLQILDDGRLTDSKGRTVDFKNTVLIMTSNLGSREIQEVSDDEKQVREAVLQVLREHFKPEFLNRVDDIVIFHRLSREQITRIIDVQLERLRSMLHERNISLVLEGSARELLAREGYDPNFGARPLKRAIQTLIQNPLAMKLLRGEVLPGQIVIVSARDGEMEFANESTAAAA
;
A
#
# COMPACT_ATOMS: atom_id res chain seq x y z
N MET A 1 56.47 -17.37 12.29
CA MET A 1 55.37 -17.07 13.24
C MET A 1 54.14 -17.79 12.69
N ARG A 2 53.28 -18.39 13.51
CA ARG A 2 52.09 -19.12 13.05
C ARG A 2 50.95 -18.09 12.90
N LEU A 3 50.44 -17.93 11.69
CA LEU A 3 49.32 -16.99 11.39
C LEU A 3 48.00 -17.45 12.04
N ASP A 4 47.93 -18.73 12.44
CA ASP A 4 46.80 -19.32 13.15
C ASP A 4 46.52 -18.70 14.54
N LYS A 5 47.48 -17.97 15.12
CA LYS A 5 47.31 -17.22 16.35
C LYS A 5 46.67 -15.84 16.17
N PHE A 6 46.46 -15.39 14.96
CA PHE A 6 45.78 -14.11 14.69
C PHE A 6 44.28 -14.32 14.46
N THR A 7 43.51 -13.29 14.76
CA THR A 7 42.09 -13.23 14.36
C THR A 7 42.00 -13.26 12.83
N LEU A 8 40.85 -13.65 12.28
CA LEU A 8 40.62 -13.64 10.82
C LEU A 8 40.93 -12.26 10.22
N ARG A 9 40.49 -11.16 10.88
CA ARG A 9 40.78 -9.79 10.43
C ARG A 9 42.25 -9.43 10.54
N GLY A 10 42.94 -9.94 11.56
CA GLY A 10 44.39 -9.76 11.69
C GLY A 10 45.14 -10.48 10.57
N GLN A 11 44.73 -11.72 10.22
CA GLN A 11 45.26 -12.47 9.08
C GLN A 11 45.01 -11.75 7.75
N GLU A 12 43.79 -11.27 7.50
CA GLU A 12 43.42 -10.50 6.31
C GLU A 12 44.26 -9.20 6.20
N ALA A 13 44.43 -8.47 7.30
CA ALA A 13 45.27 -7.27 7.32
C ALA A 13 46.75 -7.53 6.99
N ILE A 14 47.28 -8.65 7.51
CA ILE A 14 48.69 -9.06 7.19
C ILE A 14 48.79 -9.46 5.73
N GLN A 15 47.83 -10.24 5.22
CA GLN A 15 47.80 -10.68 3.82
C GLN A 15 47.67 -9.49 2.85
N ALA A 16 46.76 -8.54 3.15
CA ALA A 16 46.60 -7.33 2.37
C ALA A 16 47.86 -6.43 2.43
N GLY A 17 48.57 -6.45 3.56
CA GLY A 17 49.87 -5.77 3.70
C GLY A 17 50.94 -6.39 2.81
N ILE A 18 50.98 -7.75 2.66
CA ILE A 18 51.85 -8.43 1.73
C ILE A 18 51.49 -8.08 0.29
N GLU A 19 50.23 -8.10 -0.08
CA GLU A 19 49.76 -7.69 -1.42
C GLU A 19 50.11 -6.24 -1.75
N LEU A 20 49.99 -5.33 -0.75
CA LEU A 20 50.39 -3.93 -0.91
C LEU A 20 51.84 -3.78 -1.16
N ALA A 21 52.71 -4.52 -0.45
CA ALA A 21 54.15 -4.58 -0.68
C ALA A 21 54.50 -5.11 -2.09
N GLU A 22 53.79 -6.14 -2.54
CA GLU A 22 53.96 -6.71 -3.88
C GLU A 22 53.60 -5.70 -4.97
N ARG A 23 52.42 -5.03 -4.85
CA ARG A 23 52.00 -3.97 -5.79
C ARG A 23 53.02 -2.81 -5.88
N ASN A 24 53.63 -2.45 -4.78
CA ASN A 24 54.64 -1.40 -4.73
C ASN A 24 56.06 -1.87 -5.06
N GLN A 25 56.24 -3.16 -5.41
CA GLN A 25 57.51 -3.81 -5.70
C GLN A 25 58.50 -3.72 -4.53
N ASN A 26 57.99 -3.79 -3.30
CA ASN A 26 58.83 -3.79 -2.10
C ASN A 26 59.12 -5.25 -1.73
N GLN A 27 60.39 -5.60 -1.51
CA GLN A 27 60.81 -6.94 -1.14
C GLN A 27 60.58 -7.23 0.35
N GLN A 28 60.63 -6.23 1.20
CA GLN A 28 60.38 -6.32 2.63
C GLN A 28 58.96 -5.80 2.93
N VAL A 29 58.18 -6.61 3.69
CA VAL A 29 56.91 -6.16 4.24
C VAL A 29 57.17 -5.47 5.56
N GLU A 30 56.96 -4.17 5.59
CA GLU A 30 57.19 -3.27 6.73
C GLU A 30 55.89 -3.05 7.54
N PRO A 31 55.93 -2.62 8.81
CA PRO A 31 54.76 -2.30 9.62
C PRO A 31 53.78 -1.32 8.96
N GLU A 32 54.29 -0.37 8.16
CA GLU A 32 53.50 0.58 7.43
C GLU A 32 52.58 -0.05 6.37
N HIS A 33 52.99 -1.16 5.73
CA HIS A 33 52.12 -1.90 4.81
C HIS A 33 50.92 -2.48 5.55
N VAL A 34 51.15 -3.07 6.74
CA VAL A 34 50.09 -3.64 7.57
C VAL A 34 49.16 -2.53 8.13
N LEU A 35 49.74 -1.39 8.55
CA LEU A 35 48.97 -0.24 8.99
C LEU A 35 48.07 0.31 7.88
N CYS A 36 48.61 0.51 6.66
CA CYS A 36 47.82 0.92 5.51
C CYS A 36 46.68 -0.08 5.23
N ALA A 37 46.97 -1.37 5.22
CA ALA A 37 45.99 -2.42 5.02
C ALA A 37 44.85 -2.40 6.07
N MET A 38 45.17 -2.22 7.34
CA MET A 38 44.20 -2.06 8.42
C MET A 38 43.34 -0.78 8.27
N LEU A 39 43.91 0.32 7.74
CA LEU A 39 43.20 1.55 7.48
C LEU A 39 42.26 1.45 6.25
N GLU A 40 42.59 0.62 5.27
CA GLU A 40 41.80 0.45 4.04
C GLU A 40 40.73 -0.65 4.17
N GLN A 41 40.86 -1.56 5.13
CA GLN A 41 39.94 -2.68 5.34
C GLN A 41 38.53 -2.18 5.68
N PRO A 42 37.48 -2.55 4.91
CA PRO A 42 36.13 -1.92 5.02
C PRO A 42 35.49 -2.07 6.40
N GLU A 43 35.70 -3.17 7.07
CA GLU A 43 35.10 -3.52 8.38
C GLU A 43 36.14 -3.50 9.52
N SER A 44 37.25 -2.76 9.36
CA SER A 44 38.28 -2.66 10.38
C SER A 44 37.83 -1.82 11.57
N ILE A 45 38.07 -2.33 12.77
CA ILE A 45 37.86 -1.59 14.03
C ILE A 45 38.85 -0.41 14.18
N VAL A 46 39.94 -0.43 13.46
CA VAL A 46 40.99 0.57 13.52
C VAL A 46 40.47 1.98 13.17
N ARG A 47 39.68 2.11 12.13
CA ARG A 47 39.07 3.38 11.73
C ARG A 47 38.19 4.04 12.80
N PRO A 48 37.21 3.32 13.38
CA PRO A 48 36.40 3.82 14.50
C PRO A 48 37.24 4.18 15.74
N LEU A 49 38.25 3.41 16.08
CA LEU A 49 39.15 3.71 17.22
C LEU A 49 39.92 5.01 17.03
N LEU A 50 40.53 5.22 15.86
CA LEU A 50 41.26 6.44 15.52
C LEU A 50 40.29 7.64 15.39
N GLY A 51 39.10 7.45 14.86
CA GLY A 51 38.07 8.49 14.78
C GLY A 51 37.65 9.00 16.16
N LYS A 52 37.46 8.12 17.15
CA LYS A 52 37.16 8.50 18.54
C LYS A 52 38.27 9.34 19.19
N LEU A 53 39.52 9.20 18.73
CA LEU A 53 40.66 10.02 19.16
C LEU A 53 40.76 11.34 18.40
N GLY A 54 39.81 11.64 17.50
CA GLY A 54 39.77 12.90 16.73
C GLY A 54 40.69 12.93 15.52
N ALA A 55 41.23 11.78 15.07
CA ALA A 55 42.11 11.75 13.91
C ALA A 55 41.34 11.87 12.59
N ASN A 56 41.83 12.67 11.66
CA ASN A 56 41.28 12.73 10.31
C ASN A 56 41.77 11.51 9.48
N MET A 57 40.87 10.55 9.30
CA MET A 57 41.18 9.27 8.65
C MET A 57 41.76 9.41 7.25
N GLN A 58 41.26 10.39 6.45
CA GLN A 58 41.79 10.62 5.10
C GLN A 58 43.24 11.04 5.11
N VAL A 59 43.62 11.93 6.04
CA VAL A 59 44.97 12.43 6.17
C VAL A 59 45.91 11.33 6.66
N VAL A 60 45.51 10.57 7.70
CA VAL A 60 46.30 9.45 8.22
C VAL A 60 46.54 8.38 7.15
N THR A 61 45.52 8.06 6.35
CA THR A 61 45.66 7.07 5.26
C THR A 61 46.61 7.58 4.17
N ASN A 62 46.47 8.84 3.76
CA ASN A 62 47.36 9.45 2.77
C ASN A 62 48.84 9.50 3.23
N ASP A 63 49.07 9.84 4.49
CA ASP A 63 50.44 9.89 5.06
C ASP A 63 51.02 8.46 5.13
N CYS A 64 50.20 7.47 5.45
CA CYS A 64 50.64 6.08 5.46
C CYS A 64 50.98 5.57 4.05
N GLN A 65 50.17 5.88 3.05
CA GLN A 65 50.46 5.56 1.65
C GLN A 65 51.72 6.28 1.14
N ALA A 66 51.93 7.53 1.53
CA ALA A 66 53.12 8.29 1.19
C ALA A 66 54.40 7.69 1.83
N ALA A 67 54.31 7.15 3.05
CA ALA A 67 55.39 6.44 3.70
C ALA A 67 55.73 5.14 2.97
N VAL A 68 54.73 4.35 2.59
CA VAL A 68 54.90 3.11 1.81
C VAL A 68 55.54 3.37 0.44
N ALA A 69 55.19 4.48 -0.21
CA ALA A 69 55.73 4.84 -1.53
C ALA A 69 57.23 5.19 -1.50
N ARG A 70 57.79 5.50 -0.32
CA ARG A 70 59.23 5.85 -0.12
C ARG A 70 60.13 4.62 0.04
N PHE A 71 59.57 3.42 0.24
CA PHE A 71 60.36 2.22 0.40
C PHE A 71 61.06 1.80 -0.90
N PRO A 72 62.26 1.15 -0.80
CA PRO A 72 63.02 0.73 -1.98
C PRO A 72 62.19 -0.26 -2.84
N ARG A 73 62.19 -0.03 -4.16
CA ARG A 73 61.56 -0.91 -5.12
C ARG A 73 62.58 -1.87 -5.69
N VAL A 74 62.30 -3.17 -5.69
CA VAL A 74 63.17 -4.23 -6.19
C VAL A 74 62.35 -5.11 -7.13
N GLN A 75 62.79 -5.29 -8.37
CA GLN A 75 62.14 -6.17 -9.36
C GLN A 75 62.55 -7.62 -9.12
N GLY A 76 61.60 -8.46 -8.85
CA GLY A 76 61.77 -9.93 -8.78
C GLY A 76 62.35 -10.41 -7.47
N GLY A 77 61.59 -11.02 -6.60
CA GLY A 77 62.01 -11.62 -5.37
C GLY A 77 60.80 -12.03 -4.52
N GLN A 78 60.84 -13.10 -3.71
CA GLN A 78 59.84 -13.42 -2.74
C GLN A 78 59.83 -12.35 -1.63
N GLN A 79 58.63 -11.91 -1.25
CA GLN A 79 58.42 -11.01 -0.12
C GLN A 79 58.73 -11.71 1.18
N TYR A 80 59.38 -11.01 2.10
CA TYR A 80 59.60 -11.52 3.46
C TYR A 80 59.33 -10.40 4.47
N PHE A 81 58.98 -10.79 5.68
CA PHE A 81 58.72 -9.85 6.77
C PHE A 81 60.01 -9.19 7.22
N SER A 82 60.00 -7.90 7.36
CA SER A 82 61.13 -7.16 7.90
C SER A 82 61.38 -7.53 9.37
N PRO A 83 62.60 -7.38 9.85
CA PRO A 83 62.90 -7.54 11.26
C PRO A 83 62.00 -6.70 12.17
N ARG A 84 61.68 -5.46 11.72
CA ARG A 84 60.78 -4.52 12.43
C ARG A 84 59.38 -5.11 12.54
N LEU A 85 58.83 -5.61 11.47
CA LEU A 85 57.49 -6.22 11.47
C LEU A 85 57.43 -7.47 12.35
N THR A 86 58.53 -8.23 12.39
CA THR A 86 58.61 -9.40 13.28
C THR A 86 58.65 -8.97 14.76
N GLN A 87 59.30 -7.84 15.08
CA GLN A 87 59.26 -7.28 16.43
C GLN A 87 57.86 -6.75 16.78
N ILE A 88 57.14 -6.12 15.85
CA ILE A 88 55.77 -5.69 16.04
C ILE A 88 54.84 -6.90 16.32
N PHE A 89 54.97 -8.00 15.60
CA PHE A 89 54.18 -9.19 15.88
C PHE A 89 54.46 -9.78 17.29
N THR A 90 55.71 -9.69 17.74
CA THR A 90 56.11 -10.13 19.11
C THR A 90 55.52 -9.17 20.14
N ALA A 91 55.59 -7.88 19.89
CA ALA A 91 54.98 -6.88 20.79
C ALA A 91 53.46 -7.02 20.84
N ALA A 92 52.79 -7.26 19.73
CA ALA A 92 51.37 -7.50 19.65
C ALA A 92 50.98 -8.78 20.43
N GLN A 93 51.78 -9.85 20.36
CA GLN A 93 51.55 -11.03 21.15
C GLN A 93 51.69 -10.76 22.65
N ASN A 94 52.70 -10.01 23.09
CA ASN A 94 52.87 -9.60 24.50
C ASN A 94 51.70 -8.73 24.97
N GLN A 95 51.12 -7.90 24.11
CA GLN A 95 49.92 -7.11 24.46
C GLN A 95 48.71 -8.00 24.62
N ALA A 96 48.48 -8.97 23.70
CA ALA A 96 47.39 -9.95 23.80
C ALA A 96 47.50 -10.75 25.11
N GLU A 97 48.68 -11.23 25.48
CA GLU A 97 48.93 -11.95 26.75
C GLU A 97 48.63 -11.06 28.00
N LYS A 98 49.02 -9.79 27.96
CA LYS A 98 48.66 -8.84 29.05
C LYS A 98 47.18 -8.60 29.18
N MET A 99 46.47 -8.57 28.05
CA MET A 99 44.99 -8.42 27.99
C MET A 99 44.26 -9.73 28.22
N GLN A 100 44.97 -10.84 28.42
CA GLN A 100 44.45 -12.21 28.59
C GLN A 100 43.62 -12.67 27.40
N ASP A 101 44.05 -12.29 26.19
CA ASP A 101 43.43 -12.67 24.93
C ASP A 101 44.12 -13.91 24.34
N GLU A 102 43.37 -14.82 23.73
CA GLU A 102 43.87 -16.05 23.12
C GLU A 102 44.38 -15.82 21.71
N TYR A 103 43.85 -14.81 21.01
CA TYR A 103 44.22 -14.46 19.64
C TYR A 103 44.71 -13.00 19.54
N ILE A 104 45.63 -12.78 18.59
CA ILE A 104 46.17 -11.47 18.28
C ILE A 104 45.25 -10.78 17.26
N SER A 105 44.64 -9.66 17.67
CA SER A 105 43.74 -8.86 16.81
C SER A 105 44.44 -7.68 16.14
N THR A 106 43.71 -7.01 15.25
CA THR A 106 44.16 -5.76 14.61
C THR A 106 44.43 -4.66 15.63
N GLU A 107 43.75 -4.62 16.77
CA GLU A 107 43.99 -3.70 17.88
C GLU A 107 45.37 -3.88 18.51
N HIS A 108 45.76 -5.14 18.71
CA HIS A 108 47.07 -5.48 19.26
C HIS A 108 48.20 -5.05 18.29
N LEU A 109 47.99 -5.25 16.99
CA LEU A 109 48.89 -4.79 15.95
C LEU A 109 48.98 -3.27 15.94
N LEU A 110 47.85 -2.56 16.04
CA LEU A 110 47.80 -1.10 16.09
C LEU A 110 48.51 -0.55 17.33
N LEU A 111 48.30 -1.14 18.52
CA LEU A 111 49.01 -0.79 19.75
C LEU A 111 50.50 -0.98 19.63
N ALA A 112 50.95 -2.09 19.04
CA ALA A 112 52.37 -2.39 18.86
C ALA A 112 53.01 -1.42 17.86
N ILE A 113 52.32 -1.05 16.78
CA ILE A 113 52.82 -0.01 15.84
C ILE A 113 52.87 1.38 16.50
N ALA A 114 51.86 1.72 17.33
CA ALA A 114 51.87 3.01 18.05
C ALA A 114 52.99 3.11 19.10
N GLU A 115 53.45 1.99 19.65
CA GLU A 115 54.54 1.91 20.60
C GLU A 115 55.95 2.01 19.96
N GLU A 116 56.04 1.74 18.64
CA GLU A 116 57.27 1.82 17.90
C GLU A 116 57.81 3.27 17.84
N LYS A 117 59.00 3.49 18.43
CA LYS A 117 59.56 4.86 18.53
C LYS A 117 60.19 5.33 17.23
N ASP A 118 60.89 4.46 16.53
CA ASP A 118 61.75 4.81 15.37
C ASP A 118 61.04 4.57 14.02
N GLY A 119 59.90 3.87 13.99
CA GLY A 119 59.17 3.58 12.77
C GLY A 119 58.31 4.74 12.26
N GLU A 120 58.16 4.81 10.92
CA GLU A 120 57.33 5.82 10.29
C GLU A 120 55.82 5.63 10.65
N GLY A 121 55.36 4.42 10.77
CA GLY A 121 53.98 4.13 11.20
C GLY A 121 53.66 4.72 12.59
N GLY A 122 54.56 4.51 13.57
CA GLY A 122 54.41 5.06 14.89
C GLY A 122 54.53 6.59 14.91
N LYS A 123 55.40 7.17 14.04
CA LYS A 123 55.51 8.65 13.89
C LYS A 123 54.22 9.24 13.31
N ILE A 124 53.65 8.67 12.28
CA ILE A 124 52.39 9.09 11.66
C ILE A 124 51.30 9.12 12.72
N LEU A 125 51.11 8.04 13.48
CA LEU A 125 50.10 7.99 14.54
C LEU A 125 50.30 9.13 15.57
N ARG A 126 51.54 9.35 16.03
CA ARG A 126 51.87 10.44 16.99
C ARG A 126 51.68 11.84 16.43
N GLN A 127 51.96 12.06 15.13
CA GLN A 127 51.74 13.37 14.47
C GLN A 127 50.26 13.73 14.44
N HIS A 128 49.39 12.73 14.34
CA HIS A 128 47.93 12.91 14.38
C HIS A 128 47.36 12.81 15.80
N GLY A 129 48.20 12.95 16.84
CA GLY A 129 47.75 13.00 18.24
C GLY A 129 47.41 11.64 18.86
N ILE A 130 47.66 10.55 18.14
CA ILE A 130 47.32 9.18 18.62
C ILE A 130 48.47 8.67 19.50
N LYS A 131 48.23 8.68 20.81
CA LYS A 131 49.14 8.11 21.79
C LYS A 131 48.71 6.72 22.22
N ARG A 132 49.69 5.86 22.51
CA ARG A 132 49.45 4.47 22.95
C ARG A 132 48.45 4.39 24.13
N ASP A 133 48.62 5.21 25.15
CA ASP A 133 47.81 5.15 26.38
C ASP A 133 46.39 5.63 26.16
N ASP A 134 46.16 6.59 25.27
CA ASP A 134 44.83 7.05 24.89
C ASP A 134 44.16 6.02 23.99
N LEU A 135 44.92 5.38 23.08
CA LEU A 135 44.45 4.30 22.25
C LEU A 135 44.01 3.07 23.10
N LEU A 136 44.81 2.71 24.13
CA LEU A 136 44.49 1.63 25.04
C LEU A 136 43.15 1.89 25.78
N LYS A 137 42.96 3.11 26.29
CA LYS A 137 41.68 3.49 26.97
C LYS A 137 40.50 3.38 26.03
N VAL A 138 40.63 3.84 24.79
CA VAL A 138 39.57 3.75 23.80
C VAL A 138 39.27 2.31 23.40
N ILE A 139 40.29 1.43 23.30
CA ILE A 139 40.13 0.00 23.07
C ILE A 139 39.39 -0.64 24.23
N GLU A 140 39.77 -0.39 25.48
CA GLU A 140 39.10 -0.90 26.68
C GLU A 140 37.64 -0.48 26.74
N GLN A 141 37.37 0.80 26.46
CA GLN A 141 35.97 1.32 26.37
C GLN A 141 35.18 0.66 25.24
N THR A 142 35.80 0.43 24.09
CA THR A 142 35.12 -0.16 22.92
C THR A 142 34.86 -1.64 23.10
N ARG A 143 35.75 -2.35 23.80
CA ARG A 143 35.61 -3.79 24.14
C ARG A 143 34.60 -4.04 25.27
N GLY A 144 34.35 -3.07 26.13
CA GLY A 144 33.46 -3.25 27.30
C GLY A 144 33.89 -4.40 28.23
N GLY A 145 35.20 -4.70 28.31
CA GLY A 145 35.74 -5.80 29.11
C GLY A 145 35.69 -7.19 28.43
N ALA A 146 35.28 -7.29 27.16
CA ALA A 146 35.29 -8.56 26.41
C ALA A 146 36.70 -9.01 26.07
N ARG A 147 37.00 -10.34 26.21
CA ARG A 147 38.27 -10.97 25.83
C ARG A 147 38.13 -11.59 24.45
N ILE A 148 39.23 -11.63 23.73
CA ILE A 148 39.34 -12.28 22.40
C ILE A 148 39.64 -13.74 22.61
N THR A 149 38.59 -14.56 22.66
CA THR A 149 38.68 -16.02 22.80
C THR A 149 38.37 -16.75 21.51
N ASP A 150 38.00 -16.06 20.43
CA ASP A 150 37.61 -16.60 19.13
C ASP A 150 38.36 -15.85 18.01
N GLN A 151 38.68 -16.57 16.93
CA GLN A 151 39.31 -15.99 15.73
C GLN A 151 38.43 -14.95 15.04
N ASN A 152 37.10 -14.98 15.25
CA ASN A 152 36.14 -14.03 14.65
C ASN A 152 35.68 -12.93 15.61
N ALA A 153 36.37 -12.77 16.75
CA ALA A 153 35.93 -11.84 17.82
C ALA A 153 35.73 -10.38 17.33
N GLU A 154 36.54 -9.91 16.38
CA GLU A 154 36.43 -8.54 15.85
C GLU A 154 35.17 -8.26 15.03
N ALA A 155 34.61 -9.30 14.37
CA ALA A 155 33.33 -9.18 13.66
C ALA A 155 32.15 -8.97 14.63
N ASN A 156 32.31 -9.36 15.89
CA ASN A 156 31.31 -9.29 16.95
C ASN A 156 31.33 -7.94 17.70
N TYR A 157 32.31 -7.09 17.48
CA TYR A 157 32.36 -5.76 18.11
C TYR A 157 31.37 -4.81 17.46
N GLN A 158 30.64 -4.05 18.31
CA GLN A 158 29.60 -3.12 17.90
C GLN A 158 28.44 -3.81 17.14
N ALA A 159 28.10 -5.05 17.54
CA ALA A 159 26.98 -5.78 16.93
C ALA A 159 25.67 -4.99 17.02
N LEU A 160 25.43 -4.29 18.13
CA LEU A 160 24.27 -3.39 18.28
C LEU A 160 24.26 -2.24 17.28
N ALA A 161 25.43 -1.63 17.00
CA ALA A 161 25.51 -0.53 16.04
C ALA A 161 25.29 -1.01 14.59
N LYS A 162 25.60 -2.28 14.29
CA LYS A 162 25.46 -2.87 12.95
C LYS A 162 24.04 -3.44 12.71
N TYR A 163 23.46 -4.08 13.70
CA TYR A 163 22.25 -4.89 13.58
C TYR A 163 21.05 -4.36 14.37
N ALA A 164 21.18 -3.17 14.94
CA ALA A 164 20.07 -2.59 15.70
C ALA A 164 20.03 -1.06 15.55
N ARG A 165 18.82 -0.52 15.69
CA ARG A 165 18.56 0.94 15.63
C ARG A 165 18.29 1.46 17.02
N ASP A 166 18.99 2.49 17.47
CA ASP A 166 18.72 3.13 18.76
C ASP A 166 17.54 4.10 18.65
N LEU A 167 16.37 3.66 19.11
CA LEU A 167 15.14 4.45 19.06
C LEU A 167 15.20 5.65 20.01
N THR A 168 15.91 5.52 21.14
CA THR A 168 16.12 6.64 22.09
C THR A 168 17.02 7.72 21.50
N ASP A 169 17.99 7.36 20.71
CA ASP A 169 18.83 8.33 19.99
C ASP A 169 18.05 9.01 18.86
N LEU A 170 17.24 8.29 18.12
CA LEU A 170 16.33 8.86 17.10
C LEU A 170 15.31 9.81 17.74
N ALA A 171 14.77 9.46 18.92
CA ALA A 171 13.87 10.33 19.69
C ALA A 171 14.58 11.63 20.11
N ARG A 172 15.85 11.54 20.56
CA ARG A 172 16.66 12.70 20.95
C ARG A 172 16.94 13.63 19.76
N GLN A 173 17.10 13.05 18.58
CA GLN A 173 17.29 13.80 17.32
C GLN A 173 15.98 14.36 16.74
N GLY A 174 14.81 14.06 17.33
CA GLY A 174 13.50 14.47 16.82
C GLY A 174 13.08 13.78 15.52
N LYS A 175 13.68 12.63 15.20
CA LYS A 175 13.42 11.88 13.94
C LYS A 175 12.25 10.90 14.02
N LEU A 176 11.73 10.63 15.23
CA LEU A 176 10.55 9.77 15.40
C LEU A 176 9.26 10.56 15.21
N ASP A 177 8.25 9.89 14.68
CA ASP A 177 6.93 10.47 14.51
C ASP A 177 6.23 10.71 15.86
N PRO A 178 5.37 11.73 16.00
CA PRO A 178 4.59 11.94 17.21
C PRO A 178 3.59 10.79 17.37
N VAL A 179 3.53 10.22 18.57
CA VAL A 179 2.61 9.12 18.87
C VAL A 179 1.36 9.68 19.56
N ILE A 180 0.21 9.45 18.98
CA ILE A 180 -1.09 10.00 19.39
C ILE A 180 -2.06 8.85 19.62
N GLY A 181 -2.87 8.95 20.69
CA GLY A 181 -3.97 8.02 20.97
C GLY A 181 -3.54 6.62 21.47
N ARG A 182 -2.29 6.47 21.94
CA ARG A 182 -1.75 5.19 22.45
C ARG A 182 -1.21 5.28 23.88
N ASP A 183 -1.70 6.25 24.63
CA ASP A 183 -1.22 6.51 25.99
C ASP A 183 -1.43 5.35 26.96
N ASP A 184 -2.55 4.64 26.86
CA ASP A 184 -2.87 3.53 27.74
C ASP A 184 -1.98 2.31 27.49
N GLU A 185 -1.74 1.99 26.21
CA GLU A 185 -0.84 0.89 25.83
C GLU A 185 0.61 1.21 26.20
N ILE A 186 1.07 2.46 26.02
CA ILE A 186 2.40 2.88 26.44
C ILE A 186 2.53 2.79 27.97
N ARG A 187 1.56 3.30 28.74
CA ARG A 187 1.53 3.18 30.21
C ARG A 187 1.55 1.72 30.66
N ARG A 188 0.77 0.87 29.98
CA ARG A 188 0.75 -0.56 30.27
C ARG A 188 2.09 -1.22 29.98
N THR A 189 2.74 -0.85 28.89
CA THR A 189 4.09 -1.31 28.52
C THR A 189 5.10 -0.91 29.59
N ILE A 190 5.08 0.33 30.06
CA ILE A 190 5.91 0.85 31.16
C ILE A 190 5.66 0.06 32.46
N GLN A 191 4.40 -0.19 32.80
CA GLN A 191 4.04 -0.98 33.97
C GLN A 191 4.59 -2.41 33.90
N VAL A 192 4.50 -3.07 32.75
CA VAL A 192 5.01 -4.43 32.57
C VAL A 192 6.52 -4.44 32.68
N LEU A 193 7.24 -3.53 32.00
CA LEU A 193 8.71 -3.43 32.07
C LEU A 193 9.23 -3.18 33.51
N SER A 194 8.41 -2.57 34.35
CA SER A 194 8.75 -2.28 35.77
C SER A 194 8.47 -3.45 36.70
N ARG A 195 7.88 -4.55 36.28
CA ARG A 195 7.59 -5.73 37.08
C ARG A 195 8.84 -6.51 37.46
N ARG A 196 8.77 -7.28 38.53
CA ARG A 196 9.83 -8.20 38.94
C ARG A 196 9.86 -9.49 38.09
N THR A 197 8.70 -9.96 37.69
CA THR A 197 8.51 -11.17 36.83
C THR A 197 7.52 -10.87 35.75
N LYS A 198 7.58 -11.62 34.64
CA LYS A 198 6.80 -11.35 33.42
C LYS A 198 6.94 -9.87 32.95
N ASN A 199 8.19 -9.42 32.94
CA ASN A 199 8.56 -8.03 32.69
C ASN A 199 8.88 -7.74 31.22
N ASN A 200 8.59 -8.67 30.33
CA ASN A 200 8.74 -8.50 28.90
C ASN A 200 7.34 -8.37 28.27
N PRO A 201 6.91 -7.18 27.85
CA PRO A 201 5.64 -6.99 27.17
C PRO A 201 5.70 -7.52 25.75
N VAL A 202 4.59 -8.12 25.29
CA VAL A 202 4.37 -8.42 23.86
C VAL A 202 3.12 -7.67 23.41
N LEU A 203 3.30 -6.80 22.43
CA LEU A 203 2.23 -6.07 21.77
C LEU A 203 1.58 -6.99 20.74
N ILE A 204 0.29 -7.30 20.96
CA ILE A 204 -0.46 -8.22 20.11
C ILE A 204 -1.59 -7.46 19.42
N GLY A 205 -1.61 -7.47 18.10
CA GLY A 205 -2.66 -6.79 17.31
C GLY A 205 -2.50 -7.09 15.84
N GLU A 206 -3.49 -6.72 15.07
CA GLU A 206 -3.48 -6.90 13.62
C GLU A 206 -2.37 -6.07 12.95
N PRO A 207 -1.96 -6.40 11.72
CA PRO A 207 -1.00 -5.58 10.98
C PRO A 207 -1.51 -4.16 10.79
N GLY A 208 -0.63 -3.15 10.89
CA GLY A 208 -0.99 -1.76 10.62
C GLY A 208 -1.74 -1.02 11.74
N VAL A 209 -2.01 -1.65 12.91
CA VAL A 209 -2.69 -0.96 14.03
C VAL A 209 -1.77 -0.04 14.84
N GLY A 210 -0.48 0.06 14.52
CA GLY A 210 0.46 0.97 15.19
C GLY A 210 1.23 0.36 16.36
N LYS A 211 1.53 -0.95 16.35
CA LYS A 211 2.34 -1.61 17.40
C LYS A 211 3.73 -0.98 17.58
N THR A 212 4.40 -0.70 16.47
CA THR A 212 5.75 -0.08 16.47
C THR A 212 5.71 1.36 17.00
N ALA A 213 4.65 2.12 16.70
CA ALA A 213 4.45 3.47 17.23
C ALA A 213 4.40 3.51 18.77
N ILE A 214 3.82 2.50 19.43
CA ILE A 214 3.81 2.41 20.90
C ILE A 214 5.25 2.35 21.46
N VAL A 215 6.13 1.65 20.77
CA VAL A 215 7.54 1.50 21.17
C VAL A 215 8.30 2.80 20.92
N GLU A 216 8.01 3.49 19.83
CA GLU A 216 8.55 4.82 19.53
C GLU A 216 8.08 5.85 20.56
N GLY A 217 6.80 5.82 20.94
CA GLY A 217 6.26 6.65 22.03
C GLY A 217 6.90 6.35 23.38
N LEU A 218 7.22 5.09 23.67
CA LEU A 218 8.01 4.73 24.85
C LEU A 218 9.41 5.35 24.80
N ALA A 219 10.09 5.34 23.64
CA ALA A 219 11.39 5.98 23.48
C ALA A 219 11.31 7.49 23.72
N GLN A 220 10.30 8.17 23.21
CA GLN A 220 10.06 9.59 23.44
C GLN A 220 9.83 9.90 24.93
N ARG A 221 9.03 9.09 25.64
CA ARG A 221 8.80 9.26 27.10
C ARG A 221 10.06 8.98 27.93
N ILE A 222 10.93 8.06 27.52
CA ILE A 222 12.21 7.83 28.18
C ILE A 222 13.08 9.09 28.08
N ILE A 223 13.13 9.72 26.90
CA ILE A 223 13.95 10.94 26.70
C ILE A 223 13.36 12.15 27.41
N SER A 224 12.03 12.32 27.41
CA SER A 224 11.36 13.41 28.13
C SER A 224 11.39 13.23 29.67
N GLY A 225 11.81 12.04 30.16
CA GLY A 225 11.82 11.73 31.59
C GLY A 225 10.45 11.36 32.19
N ASP A 226 9.41 11.21 31.35
CA ASP A 226 8.03 10.81 31.74
C ASP A 226 7.93 9.29 31.92
N VAL A 227 8.87 8.73 32.70
CA VAL A 227 8.93 7.30 33.03
C VAL A 227 9.40 7.10 34.47
N PRO A 228 9.08 5.97 35.11
CA PRO A 228 9.60 5.63 36.43
C PRO A 228 11.14 5.64 36.45
N GLU A 229 11.70 5.87 37.61
CA GLU A 229 13.15 5.96 37.84
C GLU A 229 13.92 4.72 37.34
N THR A 230 13.27 3.56 37.40
CA THR A 230 13.82 2.28 36.88
C THR A 230 14.03 2.24 35.36
N LEU A 231 13.37 3.11 34.60
CA LEU A 231 13.45 3.20 33.14
C LEU A 231 14.17 4.48 32.67
N ARG A 232 14.43 5.44 33.56
CA ARG A 232 15.23 6.62 33.23
C ARG A 232 16.62 6.22 32.76
N ASN A 233 17.14 6.92 31.79
CA ASN A 233 18.46 6.70 31.21
C ASN A 233 18.68 5.32 30.55
N LYS A 234 17.61 4.55 30.30
CA LYS A 234 17.74 3.32 29.53
C LYS A 234 17.69 3.64 28.04
N ARG A 235 18.39 2.80 27.27
CA ARG A 235 18.37 2.83 25.82
C ARG A 235 17.37 1.83 25.31
N LEU A 236 16.49 2.23 24.40
CA LEU A 236 15.57 1.37 23.70
C LEU A 236 16.09 1.13 22.30
N VAL A 237 16.40 -0.12 21.98
CA VAL A 237 17.11 -0.50 20.76
C VAL A 237 16.28 -1.52 19.99
N GLY A 238 15.90 -1.18 18.77
CA GLY A 238 15.14 -2.07 17.87
C GLY A 238 16.07 -2.97 17.06
N LEU A 239 15.83 -4.27 17.11
CA LEU A 239 16.58 -5.27 16.34
C LEU A 239 16.20 -5.22 14.86
N ASP A 240 17.17 -5.09 13.98
CA ASP A 240 16.97 -5.12 12.53
C ASP A 240 17.26 -6.55 12.00
N LEU A 241 16.19 -7.35 11.91
CA LEU A 241 16.29 -8.72 11.41
C LEU A 241 16.72 -8.79 9.95
N GLY A 242 16.35 -7.79 9.14
CA GLY A 242 16.76 -7.69 7.75
C GLY A 242 18.27 -7.51 7.62
N ALA A 243 18.88 -6.61 8.41
CA ALA A 243 20.32 -6.41 8.46
C ALA A 243 21.07 -7.64 8.98
N MET A 244 20.45 -8.39 9.90
CA MET A 244 21.04 -9.62 10.43
C MET A 244 21.06 -10.78 9.42
N LEU A 245 20.06 -10.83 8.53
CA LEU A 245 19.96 -11.85 7.48
C LEU A 245 20.75 -11.47 6.22
N ALA A 246 20.91 -10.18 5.95
CA ALA A 246 21.62 -9.70 4.78
C ALA A 246 23.07 -10.20 4.75
N GLY A 247 23.46 -10.87 3.65
CA GLY A 247 24.81 -11.41 3.46
C GLY A 247 25.14 -12.65 4.27
N ALA A 248 24.24 -13.21 5.09
CA ALA A 248 24.46 -14.48 5.78
C ALA A 248 24.27 -15.63 4.77
N LYS A 249 25.37 -16.29 4.43
CA LYS A 249 25.37 -17.44 3.50
C LYS A 249 24.92 -18.74 4.18
N TYR A 250 25.11 -18.85 5.48
CA TYR A 250 24.83 -20.04 6.28
C TYR A 250 24.08 -19.66 7.57
N ARG A 251 23.27 -20.59 8.06
CA ARG A 251 22.50 -20.48 9.31
C ARG A 251 23.38 -20.08 10.52
N GLY A 252 24.59 -20.61 10.64
CA GLY A 252 25.49 -20.31 11.74
C GLY A 252 25.90 -18.83 11.83
N GLU A 253 26.01 -18.12 10.71
CA GLU A 253 26.37 -16.70 10.70
C GLU A 253 25.31 -15.82 11.34
N PHE A 254 24.04 -16.09 11.08
CA PHE A 254 22.94 -15.40 11.75
C PHE A 254 22.92 -15.67 13.27
N GLU A 255 23.10 -16.93 13.65
CA GLU A 255 23.16 -17.34 15.05
C GLU A 255 24.30 -16.63 15.78
N ASP A 256 25.47 -16.53 15.15
CA ASP A 256 26.63 -15.85 15.74
C ASP A 256 26.42 -14.33 15.84
N ARG A 257 25.80 -13.71 14.85
CA ARG A 257 25.40 -12.28 14.91
C ARG A 257 24.42 -12.02 16.06
N LEU A 258 23.40 -12.88 16.22
CA LEU A 258 22.43 -12.75 17.31
C LEU A 258 23.10 -12.96 18.67
N LYS A 259 23.98 -13.96 18.82
CA LYS A 259 24.77 -14.17 20.04
C LYS A 259 25.61 -12.96 20.39
N ALA A 260 26.24 -12.31 19.38
CA ALA A 260 27.05 -11.12 19.60
C ALA A 260 26.19 -9.95 20.12
N VAL A 261 25.02 -9.73 19.52
CA VAL A 261 24.05 -8.70 19.98
C VAL A 261 23.60 -8.98 21.42
N LEU A 262 23.21 -10.22 21.74
CA LEU A 262 22.77 -10.60 23.08
C LEU A 262 23.89 -10.44 24.12
N LYS A 263 25.13 -10.81 23.80
CA LYS A 263 26.29 -10.65 24.67
C LYS A 263 26.59 -9.18 24.94
N GLU A 264 26.44 -8.30 23.95
CA GLU A 264 26.62 -6.86 24.13
C GLU A 264 25.52 -6.27 25.04
N ILE A 265 24.25 -6.74 24.89
CA ILE A 265 23.14 -6.35 25.78
C ILE A 265 23.36 -6.84 27.23
N GLU A 266 23.79 -8.09 27.40
CA GLU A 266 24.12 -8.64 28.73
C GLU A 266 25.24 -7.83 29.41
N SER A 267 26.27 -7.44 28.64
CA SER A 267 27.40 -6.63 29.13
C SER A 267 26.96 -5.23 29.58
N ALA A 268 25.89 -4.69 29.02
CA ALA A 268 25.29 -3.40 29.40
C ALA A 268 24.46 -3.47 30.70
N GLN A 269 24.45 -4.59 31.44
CA GLN A 269 23.86 -4.76 32.77
C GLN A 269 22.44 -4.18 32.90
N GLY A 270 21.57 -4.45 31.93
CA GLY A 270 20.18 -4.04 31.93
C GLY A 270 19.93 -2.56 31.61
N GLN A 271 20.90 -1.84 31.08
CA GLN A 271 20.74 -0.46 30.58
C GLN A 271 20.03 -0.43 29.23
N ILE A 272 19.94 -1.57 28.54
CA ILE A 272 19.33 -1.69 27.20
C ILE A 272 18.02 -2.45 27.31
N ILE A 273 17.00 -1.94 26.63
CA ILE A 273 15.73 -2.61 26.36
C ILE A 273 15.71 -2.96 24.88
N LEU A 274 15.57 -4.23 24.56
CA LEU A 274 15.54 -4.72 23.19
C LEU A 274 14.11 -4.70 22.65
N PHE A 275 13.88 -4.07 21.53
CA PHE A 275 12.62 -4.21 20.77
C PHE A 275 12.80 -5.21 19.64
N ILE A 276 11.87 -6.14 19.53
CA ILE A 276 11.83 -7.14 18.46
C ILE A 276 10.47 -7.05 17.78
N ASP A 277 10.48 -6.46 16.58
CA ASP A 277 9.30 -6.52 15.73
C ASP A 277 9.17 -7.90 15.10
N GLU A 278 7.96 -8.33 14.80
CA GLU A 278 7.68 -9.67 14.30
C GLU A 278 8.36 -10.78 15.13
N LEU A 279 8.21 -10.72 16.46
CA LEU A 279 8.85 -11.66 17.39
C LEU A 279 8.71 -13.13 16.99
N HIS A 280 7.63 -13.48 16.30
CA HIS A 280 7.36 -14.82 15.79
C HIS A 280 8.40 -15.33 14.79
N THR A 281 9.07 -14.43 14.05
CA THR A 281 10.12 -14.80 13.08
C THR A 281 11.33 -15.41 13.76
N LEU A 282 11.66 -14.97 14.99
CA LEU A 282 12.74 -15.54 15.80
C LEU A 282 12.35 -16.82 16.53
N VAL A 283 11.05 -17.00 16.82
CA VAL A 283 10.55 -18.12 17.65
C VAL A 283 9.99 -19.25 16.80
N GLY A 284 9.42 -18.97 15.64
CA GLY A 284 8.63 -19.89 14.83
C GLY A 284 9.35 -20.55 13.67
N ALA A 285 10.55 -20.16 13.38
CA ALA A 285 11.28 -20.61 12.21
C ALA A 285 11.77 -22.08 12.28
N GLY A 286 11.57 -22.80 13.37
CA GLY A 286 12.05 -24.18 13.56
C GLY A 286 11.21 -25.32 12.96
N ALA A 287 10.04 -25.05 12.38
CA ALA A 287 9.10 -26.08 11.92
C ALA A 287 9.30 -26.53 10.46
N ALA A 288 10.06 -25.81 9.64
CA ALA A 288 10.42 -26.20 8.29
C ALA A 288 11.90 -26.59 8.23
N GLU A 289 12.25 -27.63 7.47
CA GLU A 289 13.65 -28.03 7.26
C GLU A 289 14.47 -26.84 6.74
N GLY A 290 15.36 -26.30 7.59
CA GLY A 290 16.19 -25.13 7.27
C GLY A 290 15.85 -23.82 7.98
N ALA A 291 14.79 -23.75 8.78
CA ALA A 291 14.39 -22.55 9.47
C ALA A 291 15.16 -22.29 10.78
N ILE A 292 15.34 -21.01 11.12
CA ILE A 292 16.19 -20.51 12.20
C ILE A 292 15.48 -20.65 13.54
N ASP A 293 15.98 -21.45 14.47
CA ASP A 293 15.44 -21.50 15.86
C ASP A 293 16.30 -20.63 16.80
N ALA A 294 16.06 -19.31 16.73
CA ALA A 294 16.71 -18.36 17.63
C ALA A 294 16.10 -18.36 19.04
N SER A 295 14.99 -19.07 19.27
CA SER A 295 14.30 -19.11 20.55
C SER A 295 15.18 -19.70 21.65
N ASN A 296 16.00 -20.71 21.31
CA ASN A 296 16.91 -21.35 22.25
C ASN A 296 18.04 -20.43 22.73
N MET A 297 18.34 -19.35 22.01
CA MET A 297 19.32 -18.35 22.42
C MET A 297 18.69 -17.27 23.31
N LEU A 298 17.43 -16.89 23.03
CA LEU A 298 16.72 -15.89 23.83
C LEU A 298 16.25 -16.44 25.19
N LYS A 299 15.84 -17.71 25.25
CA LYS A 299 15.30 -18.34 26.46
C LYS A 299 16.21 -18.22 27.68
N PRO A 300 17.53 -18.50 27.61
CA PRO A 300 18.42 -18.38 28.78
C PRO A 300 18.53 -16.93 29.28
N ALA A 301 18.70 -15.94 28.37
CA ALA A 301 18.83 -14.54 28.73
C ALA A 301 17.55 -13.97 29.36
N LEU A 302 16.38 -14.33 28.80
CA LEU A 302 15.06 -14.01 29.37
C LEU A 302 14.81 -14.72 30.71
N ALA A 303 15.33 -15.93 30.87
CA ALA A 303 15.16 -16.71 32.10
C ALA A 303 15.94 -16.14 33.28
N ARG A 304 17.17 -15.69 33.05
CA ARG A 304 18.02 -15.05 34.08
C ARG A 304 17.57 -13.62 34.40
N GLY A 305 16.79 -12.97 33.50
CA GLY A 305 16.40 -11.56 33.64
C GLY A 305 17.46 -10.56 33.11
N ASP A 306 18.50 -11.08 32.46
CA ASP A 306 19.60 -10.29 31.88
C ASP A 306 19.12 -9.49 30.65
N LEU A 307 18.09 -10.01 29.96
CA LEU A 307 17.48 -9.38 28.81
C LEU A 307 16.09 -8.82 29.17
N ARG A 308 15.88 -7.53 28.93
CA ARG A 308 14.56 -6.90 28.88
C ARG A 308 14.17 -6.72 27.41
N CYS A 309 12.97 -7.21 27.06
CA CYS A 309 12.51 -7.23 25.69
C CYS A 309 11.08 -6.72 25.58
N VAL A 310 10.80 -5.95 24.53
CA VAL A 310 9.47 -5.63 24.05
C VAL A 310 9.30 -6.37 22.73
N GLY A 311 8.30 -7.22 22.61
CA GLY A 311 7.97 -7.93 21.38
C GLY A 311 6.74 -7.33 20.71
N ALA A 312 6.64 -7.43 19.39
CA ALA A 312 5.42 -7.16 18.64
C ALA A 312 5.09 -8.35 17.72
N THR A 313 3.81 -8.72 17.61
CA THR A 313 3.35 -9.83 16.76
C THR A 313 1.85 -9.75 16.53
N THR A 314 1.30 -10.60 15.66
CA THR A 314 -0.14 -10.77 15.49
C THR A 314 -0.71 -11.79 16.48
N LEU A 315 -2.05 -11.77 16.67
CA LEU A 315 -2.72 -12.72 17.58
C LEU A 315 -2.54 -14.18 17.13
N ASN A 316 -2.65 -14.43 15.83
CA ASN A 316 -2.53 -15.77 15.26
C ASN A 316 -1.11 -16.33 15.43
N GLU A 317 -0.12 -15.52 15.21
CA GLU A 317 1.30 -15.88 15.33
C GLU A 317 1.70 -16.06 16.81
N TYR A 318 1.17 -15.22 17.68
CA TYR A 318 1.36 -15.38 19.13
C TYR A 318 0.86 -16.75 19.61
N LYS A 319 -0.39 -17.12 19.25
CA LYS A 319 -0.98 -18.42 19.57
C LYS A 319 -0.20 -19.60 18.99
N LYS A 320 0.28 -19.43 17.75
CA LYS A 320 0.96 -20.51 17.03
C LYS A 320 2.37 -20.79 17.55
N TYR A 321 3.12 -19.75 17.92
CA TYR A 321 4.55 -19.85 18.17
C TYR A 321 4.95 -19.56 19.62
N ILE A 322 4.33 -18.60 20.31
CA ILE A 322 4.75 -18.17 21.65
C ILE A 322 3.95 -18.88 22.73
N GLU A 323 2.63 -18.95 22.61
CA GLU A 323 1.74 -19.58 23.59
C GLU A 323 1.99 -21.09 23.72
N LYS A 324 2.42 -21.77 22.65
CA LYS A 324 2.78 -23.17 22.68
C LYS A 324 4.09 -23.47 23.41
N ASP A 325 4.94 -22.49 23.60
CA ASP A 325 6.21 -22.62 24.31
C ASP A 325 6.07 -22.13 25.75
N ALA A 326 5.87 -23.06 26.67
CA ALA A 326 5.67 -22.78 28.09
C ALA A 326 6.79 -21.95 28.74
N ALA A 327 8.02 -21.98 28.18
CA ALA A 327 9.15 -21.20 28.70
C ALA A 327 9.02 -19.72 28.31
N LEU A 328 8.56 -19.43 27.09
CA LEU A 328 8.34 -18.07 26.62
C LEU A 328 7.04 -17.49 27.18
N GLU A 329 5.95 -18.24 27.21
CA GLU A 329 4.65 -17.81 27.75
C GLU A 329 4.77 -17.29 29.19
N ARG A 330 5.59 -17.96 30.02
CA ARG A 330 5.83 -17.54 31.41
C ARG A 330 6.67 -16.27 31.55
N ARG A 331 7.32 -15.81 30.50
CA ARG A 331 8.23 -14.65 30.50
C ARG A 331 7.65 -13.42 29.87
N PHE A 332 6.72 -13.62 28.93
CA PHE A 332 6.06 -12.54 28.23
C PHE A 332 4.69 -12.19 28.84
N GLN A 333 4.36 -10.91 28.84
CA GLN A 333 3.05 -10.40 29.20
C GLN A 333 2.37 -9.81 27.98
N GLN A 334 1.21 -10.33 27.65
CA GLN A 334 0.40 -9.84 26.55
C GLN A 334 -0.13 -8.42 26.83
N ILE A 335 -0.06 -7.58 25.82
CA ILE A 335 -0.71 -6.27 25.73
C ILE A 335 -1.45 -6.24 24.40
N TYR A 336 -2.77 -6.20 24.46
CA TYR A 336 -3.58 -6.14 23.25
C TYR A 336 -3.60 -4.72 22.68
N VAL A 337 -3.35 -4.61 21.38
CA VAL A 337 -3.37 -3.35 20.61
C VAL A 337 -4.50 -3.46 19.60
N GLY A 338 -5.61 -2.78 19.89
CA GLY A 338 -6.78 -2.74 19.03
C GLY A 338 -6.63 -1.76 17.86
N GLU A 339 -7.49 -1.91 16.86
CA GLU A 339 -7.66 -0.92 15.80
C GLU A 339 -8.18 0.40 16.43
N PRO A 340 -7.58 1.57 16.12
CA PRO A 340 -8.06 2.86 16.61
C PRO A 340 -9.41 3.22 15.99
N THR A 341 -10.16 4.09 16.65
CA THR A 341 -11.40 4.64 16.10
C THR A 341 -11.12 5.59 14.94
N VAL A 342 -12.17 5.96 14.19
CA VAL A 342 -12.05 6.96 13.12
C VAL A 342 -11.59 8.30 13.69
N GLU A 343 -12.11 8.70 14.86
CA GLU A 343 -11.74 9.95 15.55
C GLU A 343 -10.26 9.92 15.97
N ASP A 344 -9.79 8.81 16.55
CA ASP A 344 -8.38 8.65 16.91
C ASP A 344 -7.48 8.69 15.68
N THR A 345 -7.93 8.07 14.59
CA THR A 345 -7.20 8.08 13.31
C THR A 345 -7.09 9.48 12.72
N ILE A 346 -8.16 10.29 12.78
CA ILE A 346 -8.12 11.70 12.37
C ILE A 346 -7.09 12.47 13.22
N ALA A 347 -7.06 12.26 14.52
CA ALA A 347 -6.07 12.89 15.39
C ALA A 347 -4.64 12.48 15.04
N ILE A 348 -4.41 11.19 14.77
CA ILE A 348 -3.10 10.66 14.33
C ILE A 348 -2.67 11.33 13.00
N LEU A 349 -3.56 11.36 12.00
CA LEU A 349 -3.27 11.97 10.71
C LEU A 349 -2.97 13.47 10.82
N ARG A 350 -3.68 14.20 11.69
CA ARG A 350 -3.40 15.62 11.97
C ARG A 350 -2.00 15.81 12.55
N GLY A 351 -1.56 14.91 13.42
CA GLY A 351 -0.21 14.93 13.98
C GLY A 351 0.90 14.60 12.96
N LEU A 352 0.59 13.79 11.96
CA LEU A 352 1.53 13.42 10.90
C LEU A 352 1.52 14.39 9.72
N LYS A 353 0.48 15.22 9.59
CA LYS A 353 0.22 16.11 8.47
C LYS A 353 1.44 16.92 8.03
N GLU A 354 2.08 17.64 8.95
CA GLU A 354 3.21 18.53 8.61
C GLU A 354 4.38 17.76 7.99
N ARG A 355 4.66 16.55 8.47
CA ARG A 355 5.74 15.71 7.92
C ARG A 355 5.45 15.24 6.51
N TYR A 356 4.22 14.81 6.23
CA TYR A 356 3.82 14.43 4.88
C TYR A 356 3.80 15.62 3.92
N GLU A 357 3.35 16.79 4.39
CA GLU A 357 3.40 18.02 3.62
C GLU A 357 4.83 18.44 3.25
N VAL A 358 5.78 18.28 4.17
CA VAL A 358 7.21 18.57 3.91
C VAL A 358 7.81 17.53 2.97
N HIS A 359 7.49 16.24 3.18
CA HIS A 359 8.04 15.15 2.35
C HIS A 359 7.60 15.27 0.88
N HIS A 360 6.32 15.48 0.65
CA HIS A 360 5.75 15.58 -0.71
C HIS A 360 5.82 16.99 -1.30
N GLY A 361 5.97 18.01 -0.47
CA GLY A 361 5.98 19.41 -0.90
C GLY A 361 4.60 19.91 -1.34
N VAL A 362 3.54 19.33 -0.83
CA VAL A 362 2.13 19.69 -1.10
C VAL A 362 1.42 20.00 0.21
N ARG A 363 0.33 20.75 0.15
CA ARG A 363 -0.52 21.04 1.31
C ARG A 363 -1.62 20.01 1.43
N ILE A 364 -1.96 19.60 2.65
CA ILE A 364 -3.03 18.63 2.93
C ILE A 364 -4.16 19.34 3.67
N LYS A 365 -5.35 19.39 3.08
CA LYS A 365 -6.53 19.96 3.75
C LYS A 365 -7.01 19.06 4.89
N ASP A 366 -7.66 19.66 5.90
CA ASP A 366 -8.26 18.89 6.98
C ASP A 366 -9.42 18.01 6.47
N SER A 367 -10.14 18.46 5.43
CA SER A 367 -11.16 17.65 4.75
C SER A 367 -10.59 16.37 4.15
N ALA A 368 -9.36 16.41 3.59
CA ALA A 368 -8.68 15.23 3.08
C ALA A 368 -8.35 14.23 4.21
N ILE A 369 -7.92 14.72 5.36
CA ILE A 369 -7.62 13.89 6.55
C ILE A 369 -8.89 13.18 7.04
N VAL A 370 -9.98 13.93 7.18
CA VAL A 370 -11.29 13.37 7.58
C VAL A 370 -11.76 12.35 6.53
N ALA A 371 -11.65 12.68 5.24
CA ALA A 371 -12.00 11.77 4.16
C ALA A 371 -11.15 10.50 4.19
N ALA A 372 -9.83 10.59 4.39
CA ALA A 372 -8.96 9.44 4.45
C ALA A 372 -9.34 8.47 5.58
N ALA A 373 -9.62 8.96 6.77
CA ALA A 373 -10.04 8.13 7.90
C ALA A 373 -11.42 7.50 7.67
N THR A 374 -12.39 8.28 7.22
CA THR A 374 -13.78 7.81 7.03
C THR A 374 -13.92 6.87 5.83
N LEU A 375 -13.34 7.26 4.67
CA LEU A 375 -13.43 6.45 3.46
C LEU A 375 -12.62 5.16 3.57
N SER A 376 -11.42 5.20 4.18
CA SER A 376 -10.65 3.97 4.39
C SER A 376 -11.38 3.00 5.33
N ASN A 377 -11.98 3.49 6.41
CA ASN A 377 -12.74 2.66 7.32
C ASN A 377 -13.94 2.01 6.63
N ARG A 378 -14.62 2.76 5.76
CA ARG A 378 -15.83 2.31 5.06
C ARG A 378 -15.55 1.40 3.87
N TYR A 379 -14.50 1.72 3.06
CA TYR A 379 -14.30 1.11 1.75
C TYR A 379 -13.12 0.14 1.67
N ILE A 380 -12.17 0.17 2.61
CA ILE A 380 -11.01 -0.72 2.64
C ILE A 380 -11.14 -1.66 3.82
N THR A 381 -11.58 -2.90 3.55
CA THR A 381 -11.90 -3.90 4.58
C THR A 381 -10.79 -4.93 4.84
N ASP A 382 -9.78 -4.99 3.97
CA ASP A 382 -8.66 -5.93 4.03
C ASP A 382 -7.45 -5.42 4.82
N ARG A 383 -7.50 -4.17 5.29
CA ARG A 383 -6.48 -3.48 6.09
C ARG A 383 -7.09 -2.79 7.30
N PHE A 384 -6.24 -2.42 8.26
CA PHE A 384 -6.66 -1.81 9.53
C PHE A 384 -6.25 -0.35 9.63
N LEU A 385 -7.00 0.44 10.39
CA LEU A 385 -6.61 1.79 10.80
C LEU A 385 -5.45 1.71 11.82
N PRO A 386 -4.55 2.73 11.85
CA PRO A 386 -4.54 3.93 11.02
C PRO A 386 -3.80 3.76 9.69
N ASP A 387 -3.13 2.63 9.45
CA ASP A 387 -2.20 2.38 8.33
C ASP A 387 -2.87 2.65 6.97
N LYS A 388 -4.06 2.07 6.73
CA LYS A 388 -4.81 2.29 5.48
C LYS A 388 -5.16 3.76 5.23
N ALA A 389 -5.38 4.56 6.26
CA ALA A 389 -5.69 5.98 6.12
C ALA A 389 -4.42 6.82 5.89
N ILE A 390 -3.31 6.42 6.50
CA ILE A 390 -1.99 7.02 6.28
C ILE A 390 -1.56 6.79 4.82
N ASP A 391 -1.67 5.55 4.33
CA ASP A 391 -1.33 5.19 2.96
C ASP A 391 -2.15 5.98 1.93
N LEU A 392 -3.45 6.24 2.20
CA LEU A 392 -4.28 7.08 1.32
C LEU A 392 -3.78 8.50 1.21
N ILE A 393 -3.40 9.12 2.33
CA ILE A 393 -2.83 10.47 2.33
C ILE A 393 -1.48 10.49 1.62
N ASP A 394 -0.64 9.48 1.85
CA ASP A 394 0.67 9.35 1.22
C ASP A 394 0.54 9.21 -0.31
N GLU A 395 -0.34 8.32 -0.80
CA GLU A 395 -0.56 8.14 -2.24
C GLU A 395 -1.23 9.37 -2.87
N ALA A 396 -2.20 10.00 -2.21
CA ALA A 396 -2.85 11.22 -2.74
C ALA A 396 -1.84 12.37 -2.85
N ALA A 397 -1.01 12.57 -1.84
CA ALA A 397 0.04 13.58 -1.84
C ALA A 397 1.13 13.29 -2.88
N SER A 398 1.56 12.03 -3.00
CA SER A 398 2.51 11.59 -4.01
C SER A 398 1.99 11.80 -5.43
N ARG A 399 0.71 11.48 -5.67
CA ARG A 399 0.07 11.68 -6.97
C ARG A 399 0.01 13.16 -7.34
N LEU A 400 -0.43 14.00 -6.42
CA LEU A 400 -0.50 15.45 -6.64
C LEU A 400 0.91 16.02 -6.93
N ARG A 401 1.92 15.56 -6.23
CA ARG A 401 3.30 15.92 -6.51
C ARG A 401 3.73 15.55 -7.94
N ILE A 402 3.42 14.32 -8.38
CA ILE A 402 3.73 13.89 -9.75
C ILE A 402 2.99 14.77 -10.78
N GLU A 403 1.74 15.17 -10.49
CA GLU A 403 0.98 16.09 -11.35
C GLU A 403 1.62 17.49 -11.42
N ILE A 404 2.18 17.99 -10.32
CA ILE A 404 2.93 19.26 -10.29
C ILE A 404 4.25 19.16 -11.07
N ASP A 405 4.96 18.04 -10.91
CA ASP A 405 6.27 17.83 -11.52
C ASP A 405 6.19 17.45 -13.01
N SER A 406 5.06 16.91 -13.48
CA SER A 406 4.81 16.49 -14.86
C SER A 406 4.05 17.56 -15.65
N LEU A 407 4.11 17.45 -16.99
CA LEU A 407 3.32 18.30 -17.86
C LEU A 407 1.82 18.03 -17.66
N PRO A 408 0.99 19.08 -17.43
CA PRO A 408 -0.45 18.93 -17.32
C PRO A 408 -1.07 18.25 -18.55
N GLN A 409 -2.10 17.44 -18.33
CA GLN A 409 -2.74 16.67 -19.39
C GLN A 409 -3.25 17.52 -20.56
N GLU A 410 -3.71 18.74 -20.25
CA GLU A 410 -4.18 19.69 -21.25
C GLU A 410 -3.06 20.14 -22.21
N ILE A 411 -1.86 20.37 -21.66
CA ILE A 411 -0.69 20.73 -22.48
C ILE A 411 -0.24 19.53 -23.30
N ASP A 412 -0.21 18.33 -22.72
CA ASP A 412 0.17 17.09 -23.41
C ASP A 412 -0.80 16.78 -24.58
N GLN A 413 -2.10 17.01 -24.42
CA GLN A 413 -3.08 16.86 -25.49
C GLN A 413 -2.81 17.81 -26.66
N VAL A 414 -2.56 19.10 -26.36
CA VAL A 414 -2.23 20.08 -27.41
C VAL A 414 -0.92 19.73 -28.11
N GLU A 415 0.09 19.25 -27.39
CA GLU A 415 1.36 18.82 -27.97
C GLU A 415 1.18 17.58 -28.89
N ARG A 416 0.33 16.64 -28.49
CA ARG A 416 0.00 15.48 -29.36
C ARG A 416 -0.76 15.89 -30.62
N GLU A 417 -1.70 16.84 -30.51
CA GLU A 417 -2.42 17.39 -31.68
C GLU A 417 -1.43 18.08 -32.61
N ILE A 418 -0.51 18.89 -32.08
CA ILE A 418 0.56 19.52 -32.89
C ILE A 418 1.39 18.45 -33.59
N MET A 419 1.83 17.40 -32.90
CA MET A 419 2.62 16.32 -33.48
C MET A 419 1.88 15.58 -34.57
N GLN A 420 0.59 15.30 -34.41
CA GLN A 420 -0.23 14.67 -35.44
C GLN A 420 -0.34 15.55 -36.68
N LEU A 421 -0.61 16.84 -36.50
CA LEU A 421 -0.69 17.80 -37.62
C LEU A 421 0.67 18.01 -38.28
N GLU A 422 1.77 17.96 -37.57
CA GLU A 422 3.13 18.04 -38.14
C GLU A 422 3.44 16.81 -39.01
N ILE A 423 2.99 15.63 -38.62
CA ILE A 423 3.11 14.41 -39.43
C ILE A 423 2.26 14.54 -40.71
N GLU A 424 1.00 15.01 -40.58
CA GLU A 424 0.10 15.25 -41.73
C GLU A 424 0.71 16.31 -42.68
N ARG A 425 1.26 17.39 -42.12
CA ARG A 425 1.97 18.42 -42.90
C ARG A 425 3.13 17.85 -43.72
N GLN A 426 3.98 17.01 -43.11
CA GLN A 426 5.09 16.35 -43.83
C GLN A 426 4.63 15.43 -44.95
N ALA A 427 3.50 14.75 -44.78
CA ALA A 427 2.93 13.91 -45.84
C ALA A 427 2.41 14.76 -47.01
N LEU A 428 1.62 15.81 -46.69
CA LEU A 428 1.01 16.70 -47.74
C LEU A 428 2.04 17.58 -48.47
N GLN A 429 3.18 17.90 -47.83
CA GLN A 429 4.26 18.63 -48.54
C GLN A 429 4.85 17.89 -49.75
N ARG A 430 4.63 16.59 -49.86
CA ARG A 430 5.09 15.74 -51.01
C ARG A 430 4.07 15.63 -52.10
N GLU A 431 2.87 16.17 -51.92
CA GLU A 431 1.78 16.12 -52.89
C GLU A 431 1.64 17.47 -53.61
N GLU A 432 1.34 17.44 -54.90
CA GLU A 432 1.30 18.63 -55.77
C GLU A 432 -0.12 19.09 -56.18
N ASP A 433 -1.15 18.36 -55.77
CA ASP A 433 -2.53 18.67 -56.14
C ASP A 433 -3.09 19.86 -55.35
N GLU A 434 -4.05 20.58 -55.93
CA GLU A 434 -4.60 21.83 -55.36
C GLU A 434 -5.33 21.60 -54.02
N ARG A 435 -5.93 20.43 -53.79
CA ARG A 435 -6.63 20.10 -52.57
C ARG A 435 -5.64 19.90 -51.41
N SER A 436 -4.55 19.21 -51.71
CA SER A 436 -3.47 19.00 -50.73
C SER A 436 -2.79 20.31 -50.32
N LYS A 437 -2.61 21.26 -51.26
CA LYS A 437 -2.09 22.60 -50.98
C LYS A 437 -3.03 23.42 -50.11
N ALA A 438 -4.34 23.39 -50.35
CA ALA A 438 -5.33 24.09 -49.53
C ALA A 438 -5.35 23.53 -48.10
N ARG A 439 -5.33 22.20 -47.99
CA ARG A 439 -5.27 21.53 -46.70
C ARG A 439 -3.96 21.81 -45.95
N LEU A 440 -2.85 21.86 -46.66
CA LEU A 440 -1.54 22.21 -46.08
C LEU A 440 -1.58 23.61 -45.46
N HIS A 441 -2.16 24.60 -46.14
CA HIS A 441 -2.28 25.96 -45.62
C HIS A 441 -3.15 26.01 -44.33
N GLU A 442 -4.28 25.28 -44.31
CA GLU A 442 -5.14 25.16 -43.16
C GLU A 442 -4.40 24.53 -41.94
N ILE A 443 -3.65 23.46 -42.19
CA ILE A 443 -2.85 22.77 -41.18
C ILE A 443 -1.74 23.68 -40.63
N GLU A 444 -1.06 24.42 -41.49
CA GLU A 444 -0.01 25.36 -41.07
C GLU A 444 -0.56 26.46 -40.14
N GLN A 445 -1.74 27.02 -40.47
CA GLN A 445 -2.42 27.99 -39.60
C GLN A 445 -2.78 27.33 -38.26
N ARG A 446 -3.39 26.15 -38.30
CA ARG A 446 -3.78 25.43 -37.07
C ARG A 446 -2.57 25.07 -36.20
N ILE A 447 -1.44 24.66 -36.78
CA ILE A 447 -0.19 24.41 -36.05
C ILE A 447 0.33 25.70 -35.39
N ALA A 448 0.27 26.85 -36.12
CA ALA A 448 0.71 28.12 -35.57
C ALA A 448 -0.12 28.52 -34.35
N ASP A 449 -1.45 28.45 -34.44
CA ASP A 449 -2.38 28.77 -33.34
C ASP A 449 -2.17 27.84 -32.12
N LEU A 450 -2.04 26.53 -32.38
CA LEU A 450 -1.82 25.56 -31.30
C LEU A 450 -0.43 25.72 -30.66
N LYS A 451 0.61 26.10 -31.41
CA LYS A 451 1.95 26.40 -30.87
C LYS A 451 1.95 27.66 -29.99
N GLU A 452 1.24 28.71 -30.44
CA GLU A 452 1.06 29.91 -29.60
C GLU A 452 0.33 29.59 -28.32
N LYS A 453 -0.78 28.84 -28.39
CA LYS A 453 -1.53 28.36 -27.23
C LYS A 453 -0.66 27.50 -26.28
N SER A 454 0.06 26.51 -26.82
CA SER A 454 0.96 25.65 -26.06
C SER A 454 2.07 26.44 -25.38
N SER A 455 2.68 27.40 -26.08
CA SER A 455 3.72 28.27 -25.52
C SER A 455 3.20 29.10 -24.34
N GLY A 456 2.00 29.70 -24.47
CA GLY A 456 1.37 30.45 -23.39
C GLY A 456 1.04 29.59 -22.17
N MET A 457 0.49 28.40 -22.40
CA MET A 457 0.19 27.44 -21.35
C MET A 457 1.45 26.94 -20.63
N LYS A 458 2.52 26.63 -21.37
CA LYS A 458 3.81 26.23 -20.82
C LYS A 458 4.47 27.32 -19.99
N ALA A 459 4.43 28.58 -20.46
CA ALA A 459 4.99 29.70 -19.71
C ALA A 459 4.24 29.91 -18.38
N LYS A 460 2.90 29.78 -18.36
CA LYS A 460 2.10 29.88 -17.15
C LYS A 460 2.42 28.73 -16.21
N TRP A 461 2.39 27.50 -16.70
CA TRP A 461 2.75 26.31 -15.92
C TRP A 461 4.14 26.42 -15.31
N GLN A 462 5.13 26.86 -16.07
CA GLN A 462 6.49 27.03 -15.56
C GLN A 462 6.57 28.07 -14.44
N SER A 463 5.84 29.19 -14.56
CA SER A 463 5.81 30.21 -13.51
C SER A 463 5.12 29.75 -12.23
N GLU A 464 4.02 28.96 -12.35
CA GLU A 464 3.35 28.35 -11.20
C GLU A 464 4.28 27.33 -10.53
N LYS A 465 4.92 26.44 -11.31
CA LYS A 465 5.87 25.45 -10.81
C LYS A 465 7.03 26.06 -10.03
N GLU A 466 7.63 27.13 -10.56
CA GLU A 466 8.72 27.83 -9.89
C GLU A 466 8.28 28.49 -8.57
N ALA A 467 7.05 29.04 -8.52
CA ALA A 467 6.52 29.60 -7.29
C ALA A 467 6.26 28.52 -6.24
N ILE A 468 5.70 27.37 -6.62
CA ILE A 468 5.48 26.22 -5.75
C ILE A 468 6.81 25.67 -5.20
N GLU A 469 7.85 25.57 -6.04
CA GLU A 469 9.18 25.09 -5.61
C GLU A 469 9.83 26.03 -4.61
N ARG A 470 9.70 27.36 -4.80
CA ARG A 470 10.18 28.35 -3.80
C ARG A 470 9.43 28.23 -2.47
N MET A 471 8.13 28.04 -2.50
CA MET A 471 7.32 27.83 -1.29
C MET A 471 7.73 26.54 -0.57
N ARG A 472 7.95 25.47 -1.30
CA ARG A 472 8.44 24.20 -0.77
C ARG A 472 9.79 24.32 -0.08
N THR A 473 10.75 24.99 -0.71
CA THR A 473 12.09 25.23 -0.13
C THR A 473 11.96 26.02 1.17
N ALA A 474 11.17 27.10 1.18
CA ALA A 474 10.94 27.91 2.37
C ALA A 474 10.27 27.11 3.50
N LYS A 475 9.35 26.19 3.18
CA LYS A 475 8.69 25.32 4.17
C LYS A 475 9.65 24.30 4.76
N ALA A 476 10.51 23.68 3.95
CA ALA A 476 11.53 22.75 4.41
C ALA A 476 12.56 23.45 5.34
N GLU A 477 12.95 24.68 5.02
CA GLU A 477 13.82 25.49 5.87
C GLU A 477 13.15 25.85 7.21
N LEU A 478 11.86 26.18 7.20
CA LEU A 478 11.09 26.45 8.43
C LEU A 478 11.06 25.24 9.36
N GLU A 479 10.82 24.04 8.82
CA GLU A 479 10.81 22.80 9.59
C GLU A 479 12.18 22.50 10.19
N GLN A 480 13.23 22.70 9.41
CA GLN A 480 14.61 22.52 9.88
C GLN A 480 14.95 23.50 11.02
N LEU A 481 14.49 24.75 10.93
CA LEU A 481 14.66 25.73 11.99
C LEU A 481 13.86 25.41 13.25
N ARG A 482 12.64 24.86 13.10
CA ARG A 482 11.83 24.37 14.24
C ARG A 482 12.53 23.22 14.96
N MET A 483 13.07 22.24 14.23
CA MET A 483 13.88 21.16 14.84
C MET A 483 15.12 21.71 15.57
N GLN A 484 15.81 22.70 15.00
CA GLN A 484 16.96 23.34 15.64
C GLN A 484 16.54 24.12 16.91
N LEU A 485 15.39 24.77 16.88
CA LEU A 485 14.81 25.44 18.04
C LEU A 485 14.57 24.47 19.20
N ASP A 486 13.94 23.32 18.91
CA ASP A 486 13.65 22.30 19.91
C ASP A 486 14.96 21.67 20.46
N GLN A 487 15.94 21.42 19.60
CA GLN A 487 17.26 20.97 20.02
C GLN A 487 17.98 21.99 20.93
N ALA A 488 17.93 23.28 20.58
CA ALA A 488 18.54 24.35 21.38
C ALA A 488 17.83 24.48 22.74
N ARG A 489 16.49 24.37 22.79
CA ARG A 489 15.70 24.34 24.05
C ARG A 489 16.08 23.15 24.92
N ASN A 490 16.17 21.96 24.35
CA ASN A 490 16.53 20.73 25.06
C ASN A 490 17.98 20.75 25.57
N ALA A 491 18.87 21.44 24.84
CA ALA A 491 20.26 21.65 25.24
C ALA A 491 20.44 22.80 26.27
N GLY A 492 19.38 23.58 26.56
CA GLY A 492 19.42 24.72 27.47
C GLY A 492 20.08 26.00 26.87
N ASP A 493 20.32 26.02 25.55
CA ASP A 493 20.83 27.19 24.85
C ASP A 493 19.71 28.18 24.50
N LEU A 494 19.31 28.94 25.53
CA LEU A 494 18.21 29.91 25.40
C LEU A 494 18.55 31.10 24.49
N ALA A 495 19.81 31.43 24.30
CA ALA A 495 20.22 32.51 23.41
C ALA A 495 19.97 32.15 21.97
N ARG A 496 20.43 30.97 21.55
CA ARG A 496 20.20 30.44 20.19
C ARG A 496 18.74 30.15 19.94
N ALA A 497 18.02 29.62 20.94
CA ALA A 497 16.56 29.38 20.83
C ALA A 497 15.80 30.69 20.58
N SER A 498 16.17 31.80 21.27
CA SER A 498 15.53 33.11 21.08
C SER A 498 15.86 33.70 19.70
N GLU A 499 17.09 33.59 19.22
CA GLU A 499 17.48 34.03 17.88
C GLU A 499 16.69 33.36 16.79
N ILE A 500 16.55 32.01 16.88
CA ILE A 500 15.76 31.24 15.91
C ILE A 500 14.30 31.62 16.00
N GLN A 501 13.73 31.66 17.20
CA GLN A 501 12.28 31.84 17.42
C GLN A 501 11.79 33.26 17.05
N TYR A 502 12.55 34.30 17.38
CA TYR A 502 12.12 35.69 17.21
C TYR A 502 12.80 36.40 16.03
N GLY A 503 13.89 35.84 15.51
CA GLY A 503 14.62 36.39 14.36
C GLY A 503 14.33 35.62 13.06
N THR A 504 14.85 34.43 12.93
CA THR A 504 14.89 33.70 11.65
C THR A 504 13.55 33.14 11.21
N ILE A 505 12.78 32.54 12.11
CA ILE A 505 11.46 31.96 11.78
C ILE A 505 10.49 33.03 11.26
N PRO A 506 10.28 34.19 11.94
CA PRO A 506 9.34 35.21 11.43
C PRO A 506 9.76 35.81 10.08
N GLU A 507 11.06 35.92 9.79
CA GLU A 507 11.54 36.36 8.49
C GLU A 507 11.19 35.39 7.37
N LEU A 508 11.39 34.09 7.62
CA LEU A 508 11.09 33.05 6.65
C LEU A 508 9.58 32.87 6.45
N GLU A 509 8.79 33.02 7.51
CA GLU A 509 7.31 33.02 7.42
C GLU A 509 6.80 34.18 6.56
N ARG A 510 7.42 35.38 6.66
CA ARG A 510 7.08 36.50 5.77
C ARG A 510 7.45 36.22 4.31
N LYS A 511 8.58 35.59 4.04
CA LYS A 511 8.96 35.16 2.69
C LYS A 511 7.98 34.14 2.13
N PHE A 512 7.62 33.16 2.93
CA PHE A 512 6.60 32.16 2.54
C PHE A 512 5.26 32.80 2.20
N ALA A 513 4.75 33.71 3.05
CA ALA A 513 3.50 34.41 2.82
C ALA A 513 3.55 35.29 1.55
N ALA A 514 4.71 35.91 1.26
CA ALA A 514 4.88 36.70 0.04
C ALA A 514 4.85 35.84 -1.23
N GLU A 515 5.48 34.67 -1.24
CA GLU A 515 5.42 33.75 -2.37
C GLU A 515 4.01 33.16 -2.55
N GLN A 516 3.31 32.86 -1.45
CA GLN A 516 1.90 32.42 -1.49
C GLN A 516 0.99 33.49 -2.11
N ALA A 517 1.19 34.76 -1.76
CA ALA A 517 0.42 35.86 -2.36
C ALA A 517 0.70 36.03 -3.86
N LYS A 518 1.96 35.84 -4.30
CA LYS A 518 2.32 35.85 -5.73
C LYS A 518 1.66 34.73 -6.49
N LEU A 519 1.66 33.52 -5.93
CA LEU A 519 1.02 32.36 -6.57
C LEU A 519 -0.49 32.59 -6.71
N ALA A 520 -1.15 33.09 -5.66
CA ALA A 520 -2.56 33.45 -5.72
C ALA A 520 -2.88 34.50 -6.83
N GLN A 521 -1.96 35.43 -7.10
CA GLN A 521 -2.12 36.39 -8.20
C GLN A 521 -1.99 35.73 -9.59
N ILE A 522 -1.07 34.77 -9.76
CA ILE A 522 -0.89 34.02 -11.01
C ILE A 522 -2.11 33.16 -11.31
N GLN A 523 -2.79 32.66 -10.27
CA GLN A 523 -3.94 31.76 -10.37
C GLN A 523 -5.30 32.48 -10.59
N VAL A 524 -5.37 33.81 -10.52
CA VAL A 524 -6.60 34.57 -10.78
C VAL A 524 -7.19 34.26 -12.17
N ASP A 525 -6.37 34.02 -13.19
CA ASP A 525 -6.77 33.70 -14.56
C ASP A 525 -7.03 32.21 -14.82
N GLY A 526 -7.27 31.42 -13.76
CA GLY A 526 -7.48 29.98 -13.81
C GLY A 526 -6.30 29.19 -13.24
N VAL A 527 -6.59 28.17 -12.46
CA VAL A 527 -5.61 27.27 -11.83
C VAL A 527 -5.15 26.23 -12.85
N THR A 528 -3.85 26.17 -13.13
CA THR A 528 -3.25 25.11 -13.98
C THR A 528 -2.73 23.97 -13.12
N LEU A 529 -2.19 24.29 -11.92
CA LEU A 529 -1.65 23.32 -10.98
C LEU A 529 -2.39 23.41 -9.64
N LYS A 530 -2.93 22.27 -9.18
CA LYS A 530 -3.47 22.10 -7.84
C LYS A 530 -2.31 21.95 -6.86
N GLU A 531 -2.37 22.58 -5.68
CA GLU A 531 -1.31 22.56 -4.66
C GLU A 531 -1.75 21.85 -3.38
N GLU A 532 -3.03 21.62 -3.22
CA GLU A 532 -3.62 21.13 -1.99
C GLU A 532 -4.33 19.80 -2.25
N VAL A 533 -4.00 18.80 -1.44
CA VAL A 533 -4.75 17.54 -1.39
C VAL A 533 -6.08 17.80 -0.68
N ASP A 534 -7.17 17.49 -1.33
CA ASP A 534 -8.52 17.58 -0.76
C ASP A 534 -9.22 16.21 -0.70
N GLU A 535 -10.49 16.22 -0.29
CA GLU A 535 -11.30 15.02 -0.17
C GLU A 535 -11.51 14.27 -1.49
N GLU A 536 -11.51 14.99 -2.61
CA GLU A 536 -11.70 14.40 -3.93
C GLU A 536 -10.49 13.60 -4.38
N ASP A 537 -9.26 14.09 -4.10
CA ASP A 537 -8.04 13.36 -4.39
C ASP A 537 -7.99 12.04 -3.61
N VAL A 538 -8.33 12.09 -2.32
CA VAL A 538 -8.43 10.88 -1.49
C VAL A 538 -9.50 9.94 -2.02
N ALA A 539 -10.67 10.44 -2.40
CA ALA A 539 -11.74 9.64 -2.98
C ALA A 539 -11.32 8.97 -4.29
N GLN A 540 -10.53 9.65 -5.13
CA GLN A 540 -9.99 9.06 -6.36
C GLN A 540 -9.00 7.92 -6.07
N VAL A 541 -8.15 8.05 -5.04
CA VAL A 541 -7.25 6.97 -4.63
C VAL A 541 -8.06 5.77 -4.11
N VAL A 542 -9.05 6.00 -3.26
CA VAL A 542 -9.95 4.95 -2.78
C VAL A 542 -10.67 4.27 -3.93
N ALA A 543 -11.16 5.05 -4.91
CA ALA A 543 -11.80 4.50 -6.10
C ALA A 543 -10.87 3.61 -6.92
N LYS A 544 -9.60 3.99 -7.06
CA LYS A 544 -8.59 3.19 -7.75
C LYS A 544 -8.28 1.87 -7.03
N TRP A 545 -8.22 1.88 -5.70
CA TRP A 545 -7.90 0.69 -4.90
C TRP A 545 -9.08 -0.29 -4.83
N THR A 546 -10.29 0.25 -4.64
CA THR A 546 -11.50 -0.55 -4.40
C THR A 546 -12.30 -0.85 -5.67
N GLY A 547 -12.07 -0.09 -6.74
CA GLY A 547 -12.88 -0.12 -7.95
C GLY A 547 -14.25 0.56 -7.80
N VAL A 548 -14.51 1.24 -6.67
CA VAL A 548 -15.76 1.96 -6.39
C VAL A 548 -15.61 3.43 -6.77
N PRO A 549 -16.49 4.03 -7.58
CA PRO A 549 -16.37 5.43 -8.00
C PRO A 549 -16.73 6.42 -6.88
N VAL A 550 -15.93 6.43 -5.82
CA VAL A 550 -16.18 7.20 -4.58
C VAL A 550 -16.21 8.71 -4.84
N SER A 551 -15.42 9.21 -5.79
CA SER A 551 -15.41 10.63 -6.18
C SER A 551 -16.76 11.12 -6.69
N LYS A 552 -17.49 10.28 -7.44
CA LYS A 552 -18.84 10.60 -7.91
C LYS A 552 -19.91 10.46 -6.82
N MET A 553 -19.60 9.79 -5.72
CA MET A 553 -20.53 9.57 -4.61
C MET A 553 -20.58 10.74 -3.62
N LEU A 554 -19.53 11.58 -3.54
CA LEU A 554 -19.46 12.68 -2.57
C LEU A 554 -20.41 13.84 -2.88
N GLU A 555 -20.60 14.19 -4.15
CA GLU A 555 -21.39 15.39 -4.52
C GLU A 555 -22.88 15.16 -4.80
N GLY A 556 -23.34 13.95 -4.96
CA GLY A 556 -24.72 13.69 -5.41
C GLY A 556 -25.41 12.47 -4.83
N GLU A 557 -24.81 11.78 -3.84
CA GLU A 557 -25.37 10.50 -3.34
C GLU A 557 -26.80 10.69 -2.83
N MET A 558 -27.04 11.73 -2.06
CA MET A 558 -28.37 12.03 -1.52
C MET A 558 -29.39 12.34 -2.63
N GLN A 559 -28.98 13.14 -3.60
CA GLN A 559 -29.84 13.54 -4.72
C GLN A 559 -30.04 12.42 -5.74
N LYS A 560 -28.98 11.61 -5.99
CA LYS A 560 -29.07 10.39 -6.80
C LYS A 560 -30.02 9.38 -6.18
N LEU A 561 -29.95 9.15 -4.86
CA LEU A 561 -30.84 8.22 -4.14
C LEU A 561 -32.29 8.69 -4.14
N LEU A 562 -32.54 10.00 -4.14
CA LEU A 562 -33.91 10.54 -4.26
C LEU A 562 -34.53 10.32 -5.65
N THR A 563 -33.70 10.28 -6.71
CA THR A 563 -34.13 10.07 -8.10
C THR A 563 -33.88 8.64 -8.61
N MET A 564 -33.64 7.68 -7.69
CA MET A 564 -33.22 6.33 -8.02
C MET A 564 -34.24 5.60 -8.91
N GLU A 565 -35.54 5.66 -8.55
CA GLU A 565 -36.60 5.00 -9.31
C GLU A 565 -36.67 5.52 -10.76
N ASP A 566 -36.57 6.84 -10.96
CA ASP A 566 -36.67 7.43 -12.30
C ASP A 566 -35.50 6.98 -13.21
N ARG A 567 -34.31 6.84 -12.65
CA ARG A 567 -33.16 6.31 -13.39
C ARG A 567 -33.30 4.81 -13.68
N LEU A 568 -33.78 4.03 -12.72
CA LEU A 568 -34.01 2.61 -12.94
C LEU A 568 -35.13 2.37 -13.95
N ARG A 569 -36.21 3.20 -13.98
CA ARG A 569 -37.30 3.18 -14.97
C ARG A 569 -36.83 3.42 -16.42
N GLN A 570 -35.74 4.11 -16.62
CA GLN A 570 -35.18 4.30 -17.96
C GLN A 570 -34.71 2.97 -18.58
N ARG A 571 -34.27 2.04 -17.76
CA ARG A 571 -33.70 0.74 -18.18
C ARG A 571 -34.68 -0.43 -17.94
N VAL A 572 -35.41 -0.38 -16.85
CA VAL A 572 -36.38 -1.44 -16.45
C VAL A 572 -37.80 -0.91 -16.63
N ILE A 573 -38.52 -1.44 -17.59
CA ILE A 573 -39.85 -0.97 -17.97
C ILE A 573 -40.94 -1.84 -17.31
N GLY A 574 -41.90 -1.19 -16.68
CA GLY A 574 -43.17 -1.83 -16.24
C GLY A 574 -43.07 -2.66 -14.97
N GLN A 575 -42.10 -2.39 -14.11
CA GLN A 575 -41.92 -3.08 -12.83
C GLN A 575 -41.81 -2.07 -11.66
N ASP A 576 -42.71 -1.08 -11.63
CA ASP A 576 -42.59 0.07 -10.71
C ASP A 576 -42.56 -0.32 -9.25
N GLU A 577 -43.39 -1.25 -8.77
CA GLU A 577 -43.37 -1.77 -7.41
C GLU A 577 -42.02 -2.40 -7.03
N ALA A 578 -41.48 -3.17 -7.96
CA ALA A 578 -40.17 -3.80 -7.77
C ALA A 578 -39.05 -2.77 -7.59
N LEU A 579 -39.07 -1.72 -8.42
CA LEU A 579 -38.09 -0.64 -8.35
C LEU A 579 -38.24 0.19 -7.07
N GLU A 580 -39.46 0.44 -6.64
CA GLU A 580 -39.75 1.18 -5.40
C GLU A 580 -39.31 0.39 -4.16
N ALA A 581 -39.59 -0.91 -4.09
CA ALA A 581 -39.15 -1.77 -3.00
C ALA A 581 -37.62 -1.80 -2.85
N VAL A 582 -36.93 -1.97 -3.97
CA VAL A 582 -35.45 -1.96 -4.00
C VAL A 582 -34.89 -0.59 -3.61
N ALA A 583 -35.46 0.51 -4.14
CA ALA A 583 -35.02 1.86 -3.83
C ALA A 583 -35.19 2.20 -2.35
N ASN A 584 -36.32 1.82 -1.75
CA ASN A 584 -36.59 2.05 -0.34
C ASN A 584 -35.65 1.28 0.59
N ALA A 585 -35.31 0.03 0.25
CA ALA A 585 -34.34 -0.75 1.02
C ALA A 585 -32.93 -0.12 0.94
N VAL A 586 -32.49 0.23 -0.24
CA VAL A 586 -31.20 0.91 -0.43
C VAL A 586 -31.13 2.24 0.33
N ARG A 587 -32.20 3.03 0.29
CA ARG A 587 -32.30 4.30 1.05
C ARG A 587 -32.21 4.06 2.56
N ARG A 588 -32.91 3.04 3.11
CA ARG A 588 -32.85 2.71 4.55
C ARG A 588 -31.41 2.36 4.95
N ALA A 589 -30.73 1.52 4.17
CA ALA A 589 -29.35 1.14 4.45
C ALA A 589 -28.40 2.35 4.39
N ARG A 590 -28.53 3.20 3.37
CA ARG A 590 -27.68 4.38 3.20
C ARG A 590 -27.97 5.48 4.22
N ALA A 591 -29.20 5.58 4.73
CA ALA A 591 -29.55 6.49 5.81
C ALA A 591 -29.09 5.99 7.21
N GLY A 592 -28.47 4.82 7.30
CA GLY A 592 -28.04 4.25 8.58
C GLY A 592 -29.19 3.74 9.44
N LEU A 593 -30.36 3.49 8.87
CA LEU A 593 -31.57 3.00 9.57
C LEU A 593 -31.69 1.46 9.54
N GLN A 594 -30.65 0.77 9.08
CA GLN A 594 -30.57 -0.69 9.02
C GLN A 594 -29.44 -1.18 9.92
N ASP A 595 -29.49 -2.43 10.35
CA ASP A 595 -28.39 -3.06 11.11
C ASP A 595 -27.07 -3.00 10.31
N PRO A 596 -26.02 -2.39 10.83
CA PRO A 596 -24.73 -2.24 10.13
C PRO A 596 -24.04 -3.58 9.86
N ASN A 597 -24.50 -4.67 10.48
CA ASN A 597 -23.94 -6.00 10.27
C ASN A 597 -24.60 -6.78 9.16
N ARG A 598 -25.61 -6.24 8.48
CA ARG A 598 -26.32 -6.90 7.38
C ARG A 598 -25.92 -6.32 6.01
N PRO A 599 -26.14 -7.09 4.91
CA PRO A 599 -25.99 -6.56 3.56
C PRO A 599 -26.86 -5.31 3.32
N VAL A 600 -26.50 -4.48 2.32
CA VAL A 600 -27.26 -3.25 1.95
C VAL A 600 -28.72 -3.57 1.64
N GLY A 601 -28.99 -4.73 1.08
CA GLY A 601 -30.34 -5.22 0.83
C GLY A 601 -30.33 -6.68 0.38
N SER A 602 -31.40 -7.38 0.68
CA SER A 602 -31.58 -8.78 0.30
C SER A 602 -32.99 -8.99 -0.27
N PHE A 603 -33.07 -9.48 -1.49
CA PHE A 603 -34.32 -9.56 -2.24
C PHE A 603 -34.55 -10.93 -2.86
N ILE A 604 -35.80 -11.39 -2.87
CA ILE A 604 -36.25 -12.51 -3.71
C ILE A 604 -37.10 -11.93 -4.84
N PHE A 605 -36.65 -12.07 -6.08
CA PHE A 605 -37.36 -11.64 -7.27
C PHE A 605 -38.14 -12.82 -7.87
N LEU A 606 -39.44 -12.76 -7.84
CA LEU A 606 -40.36 -13.78 -8.30
C LEU A 606 -41.02 -13.36 -9.61
N GLY A 607 -41.32 -14.30 -10.44
CA GLY A 607 -42.11 -14.08 -11.66
C GLY A 607 -41.64 -14.88 -12.86
N PRO A 608 -42.37 -14.81 -13.95
CA PRO A 608 -42.08 -15.59 -15.16
C PRO A 608 -40.75 -15.21 -15.80
N THR A 609 -40.27 -15.99 -16.74
CA THR A 609 -39.03 -15.71 -17.45
C THR A 609 -39.20 -14.51 -18.38
N GLY A 610 -38.17 -13.65 -18.50
CA GLY A 610 -38.16 -12.55 -19.48
C GLY A 610 -38.92 -11.27 -19.09
N VAL A 611 -39.29 -11.13 -17.80
CA VAL A 611 -39.98 -9.92 -17.26
C VAL A 611 -39.07 -8.85 -16.73
N GLY A 612 -37.74 -9.09 -16.70
CA GLY A 612 -36.76 -8.08 -16.31
C GLY A 612 -36.00 -8.34 -15.00
N LYS A 613 -36.16 -9.47 -14.28
CA LYS A 613 -35.49 -9.77 -13.00
C LYS A 613 -33.98 -9.56 -13.05
N THR A 614 -33.30 -10.19 -14.00
CA THR A 614 -31.84 -10.06 -14.16
C THR A 614 -31.42 -8.65 -14.64
N GLU A 615 -32.27 -7.99 -15.42
CA GLU A 615 -31.97 -6.63 -15.90
C GLU A 615 -32.07 -5.61 -14.75
N THR A 616 -33.00 -5.80 -13.82
CA THR A 616 -33.09 -4.99 -12.59
C THR A 616 -31.80 -5.12 -11.77
N ALA A 617 -31.24 -6.33 -11.63
CA ALA A 617 -29.98 -6.54 -10.94
C ALA A 617 -28.80 -5.79 -11.62
N ARG A 618 -28.76 -5.78 -12.97
CA ARG A 618 -27.76 -5.03 -13.73
C ARG A 618 -27.93 -3.52 -13.60
N ALA A 619 -29.16 -3.04 -13.74
CA ALA A 619 -29.49 -1.63 -13.58
C ALA A 619 -29.13 -1.12 -12.18
N LEU A 620 -29.34 -1.96 -11.16
CA LEU A 620 -28.96 -1.66 -9.79
C LEU A 620 -27.45 -1.62 -9.60
N ALA A 621 -26.70 -2.54 -10.20
CA ALA A 621 -25.23 -2.53 -10.17
C ALA A 621 -24.66 -1.27 -10.84
N GLU A 622 -25.20 -0.91 -12.01
CA GLU A 622 -24.82 0.32 -12.70
C GLU A 622 -25.17 1.59 -11.90
N PHE A 623 -26.34 1.61 -11.28
CA PHE A 623 -26.78 2.76 -10.48
C PHE A 623 -25.95 2.95 -9.21
N LEU A 624 -25.69 1.85 -8.46
CA LEU A 624 -24.98 1.90 -7.17
C LEU A 624 -23.47 2.03 -7.33
N PHE A 625 -22.90 1.41 -8.37
CA PHE A 625 -21.45 1.25 -8.51
C PHE A 625 -20.90 1.81 -9.83
N ASP A 626 -21.73 2.49 -10.64
CA ASP A 626 -21.40 3.06 -11.96
C ASP A 626 -20.76 2.04 -12.93
N ASP A 627 -20.92 0.74 -12.68
CA ASP A 627 -20.42 -0.36 -13.54
C ASP A 627 -21.42 -1.52 -13.54
N GLU A 628 -22.00 -1.85 -14.68
CA GLU A 628 -22.89 -3.03 -14.81
C GLU A 628 -22.15 -4.35 -14.55
N ARG A 629 -20.81 -4.36 -14.63
CA ARG A 629 -19.95 -5.52 -14.32
C ARG A 629 -19.72 -5.69 -12.81
N ALA A 630 -20.16 -4.75 -11.98
CA ALA A 630 -20.17 -4.91 -10.54
C ALA A 630 -21.29 -5.86 -10.07
N MET A 631 -21.66 -6.81 -10.92
CA MET A 631 -22.63 -7.89 -10.65
C MET A 631 -21.91 -9.24 -10.69
N ILE A 632 -21.98 -9.96 -9.57
CA ILE A 632 -21.52 -11.35 -9.44
C ILE A 632 -22.72 -12.25 -9.66
N ARG A 633 -22.75 -13.03 -10.73
CA ARG A 633 -23.86 -13.96 -11.02
C ARG A 633 -23.44 -15.39 -10.74
N LEU A 634 -24.26 -16.08 -9.95
CA LEU A 634 -24.16 -17.50 -9.63
C LEU A 634 -25.45 -18.20 -10.08
N ASP A 635 -25.34 -19.14 -11.00
CA ASP A 635 -26.46 -19.96 -11.46
C ASP A 635 -26.63 -21.15 -10.51
N MET A 636 -27.74 -21.19 -9.80
CA MET A 636 -27.96 -22.21 -8.79
C MET A 636 -28.23 -23.61 -9.38
N SER A 637 -28.45 -23.71 -10.67
CA SER A 637 -28.48 -25.02 -11.37
C SER A 637 -27.12 -25.74 -11.33
N GLU A 638 -26.01 -25.00 -11.15
CA GLU A 638 -24.67 -25.57 -10.96
C GLU A 638 -24.42 -26.04 -9.51
N TYR A 639 -25.29 -25.68 -8.57
CA TYR A 639 -25.16 -25.93 -7.12
C TYR A 639 -26.28 -26.84 -6.57
N MET A 640 -26.75 -27.78 -7.38
CA MET A 640 -27.77 -28.74 -7.01
C MET A 640 -27.25 -29.87 -6.11
N GLU A 641 -25.94 -30.12 -6.13
CA GLU A 641 -25.30 -31.20 -5.38
C GLU A 641 -24.50 -30.65 -4.20
N LYS A 642 -24.43 -31.46 -3.10
CA LYS A 642 -23.69 -31.08 -1.89
C LYS A 642 -22.24 -30.71 -2.15
N HIS A 643 -21.55 -31.39 -3.07
CA HIS A 643 -20.16 -31.12 -3.42
C HIS A 643 -19.99 -29.79 -4.16
N ALA A 644 -21.00 -29.30 -4.85
CA ALA A 644 -20.96 -28.02 -5.53
C ALA A 644 -20.94 -26.84 -4.55
N VAL A 645 -21.54 -26.97 -3.36
CA VAL A 645 -21.51 -25.95 -2.32
C VAL A 645 -20.06 -25.66 -1.85
N ALA A 646 -19.21 -26.69 -1.82
CA ALA A 646 -17.79 -26.50 -1.51
C ALA A 646 -17.06 -25.62 -2.55
N ARG A 647 -17.49 -25.59 -3.82
CA ARG A 647 -16.95 -24.65 -4.83
C ARG A 647 -17.35 -23.21 -4.55
N MET A 648 -18.48 -22.98 -3.90
CA MET A 648 -18.96 -21.64 -3.58
C MET A 648 -18.14 -20.99 -2.46
N ILE A 649 -17.78 -21.76 -1.41
CA ILE A 649 -17.08 -21.28 -0.21
C ILE A 649 -15.57 -21.57 -0.26
N GLY A 650 -15.17 -22.60 -1.02
CA GLY A 650 -13.83 -23.18 -1.09
C GLY A 650 -13.80 -24.62 -0.58
N ALA A 651 -12.93 -25.44 -1.15
CA ALA A 651 -12.76 -26.82 -0.75
C ALA A 651 -12.03 -26.92 0.61
N PRO A 652 -12.36 -27.88 1.49
CA PRO A 652 -11.61 -28.13 2.72
C PRO A 652 -10.16 -28.55 2.44
N PRO A 653 -9.24 -28.38 3.42
CA PRO A 653 -7.86 -28.82 3.28
C PRO A 653 -7.75 -30.28 2.86
N GLY A 654 -6.92 -30.57 1.85
CA GLY A 654 -6.73 -31.91 1.31
C GLY A 654 -7.64 -32.33 0.16
N TYR A 655 -8.58 -31.50 -0.26
CA TYR A 655 -9.42 -31.76 -1.43
C TYR A 655 -8.95 -30.95 -2.65
N VAL A 656 -9.22 -31.49 -3.85
CA VAL A 656 -8.91 -30.81 -5.13
C VAL A 656 -9.65 -29.46 -5.19
N GLY A 657 -8.92 -28.38 -5.53
CA GLY A 657 -9.49 -27.02 -5.58
C GLY A 657 -9.30 -26.19 -4.29
N TYR A 658 -8.60 -26.71 -3.26
CA TYR A 658 -8.33 -25.94 -2.02
C TYR A 658 -7.54 -24.65 -2.28
N GLU A 659 -6.60 -24.65 -3.24
CA GLU A 659 -5.78 -23.48 -3.57
C GLU A 659 -6.57 -22.39 -4.32
N GLU A 660 -7.60 -22.77 -5.09
CA GLU A 660 -8.37 -21.84 -5.95
C GLU A 660 -9.32 -20.93 -5.15
N GLY A 661 -9.66 -21.31 -3.91
CA GLY A 661 -10.64 -20.57 -3.10
C GLY A 661 -12.09 -20.77 -3.58
N GLY A 662 -13.08 -20.20 -2.86
CA GLY A 662 -14.48 -20.29 -3.23
C GLY A 662 -14.89 -19.25 -4.27
N GLN A 663 -15.71 -19.63 -5.23
CA GLN A 663 -16.17 -18.73 -6.31
C GLN A 663 -16.88 -17.48 -5.76
N LEU A 664 -17.78 -17.65 -4.79
CA LEU A 664 -18.48 -16.54 -4.15
C LEU A 664 -17.55 -15.73 -3.27
N THR A 665 -16.81 -16.40 -2.38
CA THR A 665 -15.95 -15.74 -1.39
C THR A 665 -14.82 -14.96 -2.05
N GLU A 666 -14.15 -15.51 -3.06
CA GLU A 666 -13.10 -14.81 -3.80
C GLU A 666 -13.64 -13.66 -4.67
N ALA A 667 -14.81 -13.84 -5.30
CA ALA A 667 -15.41 -12.79 -6.12
C ALA A 667 -15.80 -11.57 -5.26
N VAL A 668 -16.45 -11.79 -4.10
CA VAL A 668 -16.84 -10.71 -3.19
C VAL A 668 -15.61 -10.10 -2.49
N ARG A 669 -14.63 -10.91 -2.13
CA ARG A 669 -13.36 -10.38 -1.57
C ARG A 669 -12.65 -9.42 -2.51
N ARG A 670 -12.65 -9.73 -3.82
CA ARG A 670 -12.07 -8.86 -4.85
C ARG A 670 -12.94 -7.65 -5.18
N ARG A 671 -14.25 -7.77 -5.02
CA ARG A 671 -15.25 -6.71 -5.30
C ARG A 671 -16.28 -6.65 -4.18
N PRO A 672 -15.92 -6.08 -3.02
CA PRO A 672 -16.82 -6.01 -1.86
C PRO A 672 -18.05 -5.13 -2.11
N TYR A 673 -18.00 -4.27 -3.11
CA TYR A 673 -19.11 -3.44 -3.58
C TYR A 673 -19.69 -4.05 -4.85
N SER A 674 -20.67 -4.92 -4.71
CA SER A 674 -21.25 -5.64 -5.84
C SER A 674 -22.70 -6.03 -5.57
N VAL A 675 -23.44 -6.27 -6.65
CA VAL A 675 -24.71 -6.96 -6.62
C VAL A 675 -24.44 -8.45 -6.82
N VAL A 676 -24.80 -9.27 -5.83
CA VAL A 676 -24.66 -10.72 -5.93
C VAL A 676 -26.02 -11.30 -6.34
N LEU A 677 -26.05 -11.87 -7.54
CA LEU A 677 -27.25 -12.47 -8.13
C LEU A 677 -27.18 -14.00 -8.04
N PHE A 678 -28.05 -14.59 -7.25
CA PHE A 678 -28.30 -16.03 -7.21
C PHE A 678 -29.47 -16.35 -8.15
N ASP A 679 -29.17 -16.86 -9.34
CA ASP A 679 -30.17 -17.11 -10.37
C ASP A 679 -30.77 -18.50 -10.17
N GLU A 680 -32.12 -18.63 -10.28
CA GLU A 680 -32.88 -19.87 -10.10
C GLU A 680 -32.69 -20.56 -8.72
N ILE A 681 -32.81 -19.74 -7.64
CA ILE A 681 -32.54 -20.17 -6.26
C ILE A 681 -33.28 -21.44 -5.82
N GLU A 682 -34.46 -21.73 -6.40
CA GLU A 682 -35.24 -22.95 -6.15
C GLU A 682 -34.50 -24.22 -6.52
N LYS A 683 -33.47 -24.17 -7.36
CA LYS A 683 -32.68 -25.33 -7.78
C LYS A 683 -31.51 -25.63 -6.83
N ALA A 684 -31.21 -24.73 -5.92
CA ALA A 684 -30.06 -24.84 -5.03
C ALA A 684 -30.21 -26.01 -4.03
N HIS A 685 -29.07 -26.66 -3.72
CA HIS A 685 -29.00 -27.63 -2.63
C HIS A 685 -29.33 -26.98 -1.28
N SER A 686 -29.90 -27.72 -0.34
CA SER A 686 -30.29 -27.23 0.99
C SER A 686 -29.13 -26.56 1.76
N ASP A 687 -27.87 -26.97 1.54
CA ASP A 687 -26.69 -26.40 2.21
C ASP A 687 -26.37 -25.00 1.71
N VAL A 688 -26.78 -24.59 0.50
CA VAL A 688 -26.67 -23.22 0.01
C VAL A 688 -27.46 -22.26 0.89
N PHE A 689 -28.64 -22.65 1.34
CA PHE A 689 -29.44 -21.81 2.23
C PHE A 689 -28.79 -21.60 3.60
N ASN A 690 -28.03 -22.59 4.11
CA ASN A 690 -27.27 -22.42 5.34
C ASN A 690 -26.16 -21.36 5.18
N VAL A 691 -25.52 -21.30 4.01
CA VAL A 691 -24.53 -20.27 3.68
C VAL A 691 -25.20 -18.90 3.57
N LEU A 692 -26.34 -18.83 2.87
CA LEU A 692 -27.09 -17.58 2.72
C LEU A 692 -27.60 -17.06 4.08
N LEU A 693 -28.05 -17.93 4.98
CA LEU A 693 -28.47 -17.54 6.33
C LEU A 693 -27.34 -16.86 7.09
N GLN A 694 -26.11 -17.37 7.02
CA GLN A 694 -24.96 -16.74 7.65
C GLN A 694 -24.67 -15.34 7.07
N ILE A 695 -24.77 -15.18 5.75
CA ILE A 695 -24.58 -13.89 5.09
C ILE A 695 -25.68 -12.90 5.48
N LEU A 696 -26.94 -13.35 5.51
CA LEU A 696 -28.11 -12.52 5.82
C LEU A 696 -28.12 -12.04 7.28
N ASP A 697 -27.58 -12.84 8.21
CA ASP A 697 -27.55 -12.49 9.63
C ASP A 697 -26.33 -11.67 10.04
N ASP A 698 -25.14 -12.19 9.68
CA ASP A 698 -23.87 -11.64 10.15
C ASP A 698 -23.20 -10.70 9.14
N GLY A 699 -23.70 -10.62 7.90
CA GLY A 699 -23.09 -9.89 6.79
C GLY A 699 -21.68 -10.37 6.44
N ARG A 700 -21.32 -11.59 6.82
CA ARG A 700 -19.98 -12.15 6.61
C ARG A 700 -20.05 -13.66 6.35
N LEU A 701 -19.05 -14.16 5.66
CA LEU A 701 -18.87 -15.57 5.38
C LEU A 701 -17.41 -15.97 5.57
N THR A 702 -17.15 -17.05 6.30
CA THR A 702 -15.79 -17.57 6.47
C THR A 702 -15.50 -18.59 5.37
N ASP A 703 -14.40 -18.37 4.63
CA ASP A 703 -13.96 -19.30 3.58
C ASP A 703 -13.29 -20.56 4.18
N SER A 704 -13.00 -21.54 3.32
CA SER A 704 -12.33 -22.78 3.73
C SER A 704 -10.91 -22.58 4.25
N LYS A 705 -10.29 -21.42 4.01
CA LYS A 705 -8.97 -21.04 4.51
C LYS A 705 -9.04 -20.31 5.85
N GLY A 706 -10.25 -20.19 6.45
CA GLY A 706 -10.48 -19.48 7.70
C GLY A 706 -10.51 -17.95 7.57
N ARG A 707 -10.58 -17.39 6.36
CA ARG A 707 -10.67 -15.95 6.15
C ARG A 707 -12.12 -15.52 6.15
N THR A 708 -12.40 -14.43 6.84
CA THR A 708 -13.75 -13.84 6.86
C THR A 708 -13.88 -12.87 5.68
N VAL A 709 -14.90 -13.08 4.86
CA VAL A 709 -15.28 -12.22 3.73
C VAL A 709 -16.47 -11.38 4.13
N ASP A 710 -16.40 -10.08 3.93
CA ASP A 710 -17.42 -9.11 4.29
C ASP A 710 -18.43 -8.91 3.14
N PHE A 711 -19.73 -9.08 3.45
CA PHE A 711 -20.87 -8.89 2.54
C PHE A 711 -21.71 -7.65 2.88
N LYS A 712 -21.33 -6.85 3.88
CA LYS A 712 -22.14 -5.70 4.36
C LYS A 712 -22.35 -4.64 3.29
N ASN A 713 -21.46 -4.56 2.31
CA ASN A 713 -21.53 -3.61 1.21
C ASN A 713 -22.13 -4.21 -0.07
N THR A 714 -22.65 -5.44 -0.01
CA THR A 714 -23.28 -6.10 -1.16
C THR A 714 -24.79 -5.96 -1.13
N VAL A 715 -25.40 -6.04 -2.31
CA VAL A 715 -26.84 -6.25 -2.47
C VAL A 715 -27.05 -7.68 -2.94
N LEU A 716 -27.85 -8.46 -2.20
CA LEU A 716 -28.14 -9.84 -2.54
C LEU A 716 -29.47 -9.92 -3.27
N ILE A 717 -29.48 -10.50 -4.46
CA ILE A 717 -30.69 -10.73 -5.26
C ILE A 717 -30.78 -12.21 -5.59
N MET A 718 -31.90 -12.82 -5.24
CA MET A 718 -32.22 -14.20 -5.53
C MET A 718 -33.38 -14.22 -6.54
N THR A 719 -33.20 -14.77 -7.74
CA THR A 719 -34.29 -14.88 -8.69
C THR A 719 -34.93 -16.27 -8.60
N SER A 720 -36.24 -16.33 -8.77
CA SER A 720 -36.98 -17.58 -8.85
C SER A 720 -38.13 -17.51 -9.85
N ASN A 721 -38.45 -18.64 -10.41
CA ASN A 721 -39.61 -18.83 -11.28
C ASN A 721 -40.80 -19.49 -10.54
N LEU A 722 -40.67 -19.72 -9.23
CA LEU A 722 -41.80 -20.22 -8.40
C LEU A 722 -42.92 -19.19 -8.40
N GLY A 723 -44.17 -19.69 -8.33
CA GLY A 723 -45.36 -18.86 -8.38
C GLY A 723 -45.68 -18.27 -9.77
N SER A 724 -44.95 -18.65 -10.82
CA SER A 724 -45.19 -18.12 -12.18
C SER A 724 -46.55 -18.51 -12.75
N ARG A 725 -47.11 -19.67 -12.37
CA ARG A 725 -48.45 -20.09 -12.74
C ARG A 725 -49.49 -19.27 -12.02
N GLU A 726 -49.35 -19.07 -10.73
CA GLU A 726 -50.21 -18.25 -9.88
C GLU A 726 -50.29 -16.81 -10.38
N ILE A 727 -49.18 -16.24 -10.78
CA ILE A 727 -49.06 -14.90 -11.41
C ILE A 727 -49.76 -14.90 -12.79
N GLN A 728 -49.90 -16.08 -13.44
CA GLN A 728 -50.48 -16.20 -14.75
C GLN A 728 -52.01 -16.47 -14.73
N GLU A 729 -52.50 -17.23 -13.74
CA GLU A 729 -53.84 -17.78 -13.71
C GLU A 729 -54.80 -17.08 -12.73
N VAL A 730 -54.28 -16.43 -11.67
CA VAL A 730 -55.07 -15.69 -10.68
C VAL A 730 -55.39 -14.29 -11.22
N SER A 731 -56.63 -13.83 -10.97
CA SER A 731 -57.21 -12.57 -11.45
C SER A 731 -56.31 -11.32 -11.24
N ASP A 732 -56.68 -10.20 -11.89
CA ASP A 732 -56.02 -8.88 -11.77
C ASP A 732 -56.01 -8.30 -10.33
N ASP A 733 -56.36 -9.05 -9.30
CA ASP A 733 -56.29 -8.64 -7.90
C ASP A 733 -54.89 -8.97 -7.33
N GLU A 734 -54.01 -7.92 -7.29
CA GLU A 734 -52.63 -8.01 -6.78
C GLU A 734 -52.51 -8.66 -5.38
N LYS A 735 -53.50 -8.48 -4.50
CA LYS A 735 -53.49 -9.08 -3.15
C LYS A 735 -53.63 -10.58 -3.19
N GLN A 736 -54.54 -11.08 -4.04
CA GLN A 736 -54.76 -12.53 -4.18
C GLN A 736 -53.56 -13.21 -4.83
N VAL A 737 -52.97 -12.56 -5.85
CA VAL A 737 -51.73 -13.04 -6.49
C VAL A 737 -50.59 -13.11 -5.45
N ARG A 738 -50.42 -12.06 -4.63
CA ARG A 738 -49.36 -12.02 -3.60
C ARG A 738 -49.56 -13.13 -2.55
N GLU A 739 -50.78 -13.35 -2.07
CA GLU A 739 -51.08 -14.43 -1.11
C GLU A 739 -50.82 -15.82 -1.68
N ALA A 740 -51.24 -16.09 -2.90
CA ALA A 740 -51.01 -17.37 -3.58
C ALA A 740 -49.52 -17.64 -3.80
N VAL A 741 -48.77 -16.63 -4.26
CA VAL A 741 -47.33 -16.74 -4.47
C VAL A 741 -46.57 -16.95 -3.14
N LEU A 742 -46.94 -16.24 -2.07
CA LEU A 742 -46.37 -16.42 -0.74
C LEU A 742 -46.66 -17.83 -0.18
N GLN A 743 -47.79 -18.42 -0.48
CA GLN A 743 -48.11 -19.81 -0.10
C GLN A 743 -47.14 -20.78 -0.78
N VAL A 744 -46.93 -20.66 -2.09
CA VAL A 744 -45.99 -21.50 -2.87
C VAL A 744 -44.57 -21.36 -2.32
N LEU A 745 -44.15 -20.15 -1.94
CA LEU A 745 -42.84 -19.94 -1.35
C LEU A 745 -42.67 -20.63 0.00
N ARG A 746 -43.68 -20.58 0.88
CA ARG A 746 -43.65 -21.24 2.20
C ARG A 746 -43.60 -22.78 2.09
N GLU A 747 -44.04 -23.34 0.99
CA GLU A 747 -43.96 -24.78 0.71
C GLU A 747 -42.53 -25.18 0.27
N HIS A 748 -41.78 -24.27 -0.40
CA HIS A 748 -40.46 -24.56 -0.95
C HIS A 748 -39.31 -24.11 -0.04
N PHE A 749 -39.47 -22.98 0.64
CA PHE A 749 -38.43 -22.40 1.48
C PHE A 749 -38.79 -22.46 2.96
N LYS A 750 -37.77 -22.69 3.81
CA LYS A 750 -37.98 -22.69 5.25
C LYS A 750 -38.40 -21.28 5.74
N PRO A 751 -39.33 -21.19 6.70
CA PRO A 751 -39.76 -19.89 7.25
C PRO A 751 -38.60 -19.05 7.81
N GLU A 752 -37.62 -19.72 8.36
CA GLU A 752 -36.39 -19.09 8.89
C GLU A 752 -35.63 -18.28 7.81
N PHE A 753 -35.54 -18.79 6.59
CA PHE A 753 -34.91 -18.13 5.48
C PHE A 753 -35.74 -16.92 4.98
N LEU A 754 -37.03 -17.13 4.79
CA LEU A 754 -37.94 -16.09 4.29
C LEU A 754 -38.00 -14.86 5.24
N ASN A 755 -37.94 -15.11 6.56
CA ASN A 755 -37.99 -14.03 7.55
C ASN A 755 -36.70 -13.17 7.62
N ARG A 756 -35.63 -13.59 6.97
CA ARG A 756 -34.34 -12.87 6.95
C ARG A 756 -34.09 -12.07 5.69
N VAL A 757 -34.89 -12.32 4.66
CA VAL A 757 -34.87 -11.52 3.43
C VAL A 757 -35.62 -10.22 3.67
N ASP A 758 -35.08 -9.10 3.21
CA ASP A 758 -35.66 -7.78 3.45
C ASP A 758 -36.94 -7.56 2.70
N ASP A 759 -37.05 -8.06 1.45
CA ASP A 759 -38.32 -7.99 0.70
C ASP A 759 -38.45 -9.10 -0.35
N ILE A 760 -39.70 -9.46 -0.61
CA ILE A 760 -40.12 -10.42 -1.65
C ILE A 760 -40.83 -9.62 -2.74
N VAL A 761 -40.19 -9.51 -3.87
CA VAL A 761 -40.60 -8.64 -4.98
C VAL A 761 -41.22 -9.48 -6.12
N ILE A 762 -42.43 -9.17 -6.48
CA ILE A 762 -43.18 -9.86 -7.54
C ILE A 762 -43.07 -9.09 -8.85
N PHE A 763 -42.55 -9.73 -9.89
CA PHE A 763 -42.44 -9.18 -11.23
C PHE A 763 -43.68 -9.60 -12.04
N HIS A 764 -44.41 -8.61 -12.55
CA HIS A 764 -45.61 -8.76 -13.32
C HIS A 764 -45.33 -9.05 -14.80
N ARG A 765 -46.31 -9.53 -15.52
CA ARG A 765 -46.27 -9.72 -16.97
C ARG A 765 -46.14 -8.38 -17.68
N LEU A 766 -45.39 -8.36 -18.77
CA LEU A 766 -45.23 -7.16 -19.57
C LEU A 766 -46.44 -6.97 -20.50
N SER A 767 -46.99 -5.76 -20.52
CA SER A 767 -48.05 -5.36 -21.47
C SER A 767 -47.41 -5.08 -22.85
N ARG A 768 -48.28 -5.07 -23.89
CA ARG A 768 -47.85 -4.79 -25.24
C ARG A 768 -47.19 -3.39 -25.40
N GLU A 769 -47.70 -2.43 -24.66
CA GLU A 769 -47.13 -1.07 -24.63
C GLU A 769 -45.74 -1.03 -23.98
N GLN A 770 -45.58 -1.80 -22.91
CA GLN A 770 -44.30 -1.92 -22.23
C GLN A 770 -43.24 -2.58 -23.12
N ILE A 771 -43.62 -3.59 -23.88
CA ILE A 771 -42.71 -4.24 -24.84
C ILE A 771 -42.25 -3.28 -25.93
N THR A 772 -43.15 -2.44 -26.42
CA THR A 772 -42.76 -1.40 -27.40
C THR A 772 -41.72 -0.45 -26.86
N ARG A 773 -41.81 -0.06 -25.57
CA ARG A 773 -40.80 0.74 -24.89
C ARG A 773 -39.48 0.00 -24.69
N ILE A 774 -39.53 -1.31 -24.41
CA ILE A 774 -38.35 -2.17 -24.26
C ILE A 774 -37.58 -2.28 -25.59
N ILE A 775 -38.29 -2.27 -26.74
CA ILE A 775 -37.65 -2.26 -28.07
C ILE A 775 -36.71 -1.04 -28.20
N ASP A 776 -37.20 0.14 -27.84
CA ASP A 776 -36.40 1.37 -27.92
C ASP A 776 -35.14 1.29 -27.04
N VAL A 777 -35.27 0.78 -25.79
CA VAL A 777 -34.12 0.56 -24.88
C VAL A 777 -33.10 -0.44 -25.46
N GLN A 778 -33.57 -1.55 -26.06
CA GLN A 778 -32.68 -2.55 -26.66
C GLN A 778 -31.98 -2.04 -27.93
N LEU A 779 -32.60 -1.14 -28.65
CA LEU A 779 -32.04 -0.54 -29.86
C LEU A 779 -31.04 0.58 -29.56
N GLU A 780 -31.03 1.15 -28.35
CA GLU A 780 -30.11 2.23 -27.99
C GLU A 780 -28.64 1.85 -28.15
N ARG A 781 -28.31 0.61 -27.78
CA ARG A 781 -26.97 0.05 -28.01
C ARG A 781 -26.62 -0.07 -29.50
N LEU A 782 -27.58 -0.43 -30.33
CA LEU A 782 -27.36 -0.49 -31.78
C LEU A 782 -27.22 0.92 -32.35
N ARG A 783 -28.02 1.88 -31.90
CA ARG A 783 -27.93 3.28 -32.28
C ARG A 783 -26.56 3.88 -31.94
N SER A 784 -26.04 3.59 -30.72
CA SER A 784 -24.70 4.03 -30.28
C SER A 784 -23.60 3.50 -31.21
N MET A 785 -23.64 2.18 -31.56
CA MET A 785 -22.66 1.61 -32.49
C MET A 785 -22.73 2.18 -33.92
N LEU A 786 -23.93 2.56 -34.40
CA LEU A 786 -24.13 3.18 -35.69
C LEU A 786 -23.71 4.65 -35.68
N HIS A 787 -23.91 5.34 -34.55
CA HIS A 787 -23.50 6.73 -34.39
C HIS A 787 -21.97 6.90 -34.47
N GLU A 788 -21.21 5.94 -33.94
CA GLU A 788 -19.74 5.91 -34.12
C GLU A 788 -19.30 5.88 -35.61
N ARG A 789 -20.21 5.40 -36.48
CA ARG A 789 -20.01 5.39 -37.97
C ARG A 789 -20.72 6.54 -38.69
N ASN A 790 -21.21 7.53 -37.92
CA ASN A 790 -22.03 8.64 -38.46
C ASN A 790 -23.30 8.18 -39.18
N ILE A 791 -23.96 7.12 -38.69
CA ILE A 791 -25.22 6.61 -39.26
C ILE A 791 -26.29 6.72 -38.17
N SER A 792 -27.46 7.26 -38.52
CA SER A 792 -28.61 7.35 -37.60
C SER A 792 -29.65 6.28 -37.97
N LEU A 793 -30.25 5.66 -36.93
CA LEU A 793 -31.29 4.64 -37.14
C LEU A 793 -32.62 5.11 -36.52
N VAL A 794 -33.65 5.17 -37.38
CA VAL A 794 -35.02 5.56 -36.97
C VAL A 794 -35.97 4.40 -37.26
N LEU A 795 -36.77 3.99 -36.28
CA LEU A 795 -37.82 3.00 -36.46
C LEU A 795 -39.17 3.68 -36.55
N GLU A 796 -39.95 3.31 -37.58
CA GLU A 796 -41.35 3.69 -37.72
C GLU A 796 -42.26 2.83 -36.83
N GLY A 797 -43.49 3.31 -36.59
CA GLY A 797 -44.48 2.62 -35.79
C GLY A 797 -44.80 1.18 -36.27
N SER A 798 -44.87 1.01 -37.60
CA SER A 798 -45.08 -0.30 -38.28
C SER A 798 -43.98 -1.30 -37.94
N ALA A 799 -42.73 -0.89 -37.99
CA ALA A 799 -41.58 -1.75 -37.65
C ALA A 799 -41.56 -2.11 -36.13
N ARG A 800 -41.93 -1.18 -35.25
CA ARG A 800 -42.06 -1.44 -33.81
C ARG A 800 -43.15 -2.46 -33.51
N GLU A 801 -44.31 -2.35 -34.17
CA GLU A 801 -45.39 -3.31 -33.98
C GLU A 801 -45.01 -4.71 -34.47
N LEU A 802 -44.32 -4.81 -35.61
CA LEU A 802 -43.84 -6.09 -36.10
C LEU A 802 -42.81 -6.71 -35.12
N LEU A 803 -41.86 -5.94 -34.60
CA LEU A 803 -40.90 -6.38 -33.59
C LEU A 803 -41.59 -6.81 -32.31
N ALA A 804 -42.61 -6.06 -31.85
CA ALA A 804 -43.37 -6.39 -30.64
C ALA A 804 -44.14 -7.69 -30.80
N ARG A 805 -44.65 -7.96 -32.00
CA ARG A 805 -45.37 -9.21 -32.30
C ARG A 805 -44.46 -10.41 -32.35
N GLU A 806 -43.35 -10.33 -33.04
CA GLU A 806 -42.35 -11.40 -33.19
C GLU A 806 -41.43 -11.58 -32.00
N GLY A 807 -41.22 -10.52 -31.22
CA GLY A 807 -40.33 -10.50 -30.04
C GLY A 807 -41.00 -10.81 -28.72
N TYR A 808 -42.32 -11.05 -28.70
CA TYR A 808 -43.08 -11.39 -27.48
C TYR A 808 -43.62 -12.81 -27.49
N ASP A 809 -43.41 -13.49 -26.41
CA ASP A 809 -44.04 -14.82 -26.13
C ASP A 809 -44.69 -14.77 -24.75
N PRO A 810 -45.93 -15.22 -24.60
CA PRO A 810 -46.64 -15.22 -23.32
C PRO A 810 -45.92 -16.00 -22.21
N ASN A 811 -45.11 -17.00 -22.54
CA ASN A 811 -44.41 -17.87 -21.59
C ASN A 811 -42.95 -17.36 -21.33
N PHE A 812 -42.33 -16.75 -22.35
CA PHE A 812 -40.95 -16.32 -22.31
C PHE A 812 -40.75 -14.78 -22.23
N GLY A 813 -41.87 -14.03 -22.15
CA GLY A 813 -41.87 -12.57 -22.04
C GLY A 813 -41.10 -11.87 -23.18
N ALA A 814 -40.23 -10.91 -22.86
CA ALA A 814 -39.42 -10.19 -23.82
C ALA A 814 -38.09 -10.89 -24.18
N ARG A 815 -37.88 -12.15 -23.74
CA ARG A 815 -36.59 -12.86 -24.05
C ARG A 815 -36.37 -13.09 -25.55
N PRO A 816 -37.41 -13.40 -26.38
CA PRO A 816 -37.25 -13.54 -27.81
C PRO A 816 -36.93 -12.23 -28.55
N LEU A 817 -37.21 -11.07 -27.94
CA LEU A 817 -37.08 -9.76 -28.57
C LEU A 817 -35.63 -9.48 -29.06
N LYS A 818 -34.65 -9.89 -28.29
CA LYS A 818 -33.23 -9.72 -28.67
C LYS A 818 -32.93 -10.50 -29.96
N ARG A 819 -33.47 -11.68 -30.12
CA ARG A 819 -33.32 -12.50 -31.33
C ARG A 819 -34.09 -11.92 -32.50
N ALA A 820 -35.31 -11.38 -32.27
CA ALA A 820 -36.07 -10.68 -33.28
C ALA A 820 -35.33 -9.44 -33.80
N ILE A 821 -34.78 -8.60 -32.93
CA ILE A 821 -33.95 -7.45 -33.32
C ILE A 821 -32.75 -7.90 -34.13
N GLN A 822 -32.07 -8.95 -33.72
CA GLN A 822 -30.91 -9.47 -34.44
C GLN A 822 -31.29 -9.96 -35.84
N THR A 823 -32.36 -10.73 -35.95
CA THR A 823 -32.76 -11.35 -37.20
C THR A 823 -33.41 -10.35 -38.19
N LEU A 824 -34.27 -9.46 -37.66
CA LEU A 824 -35.07 -8.56 -38.49
C LEU A 824 -34.41 -7.22 -38.74
N ILE A 825 -33.49 -6.79 -37.91
CA ILE A 825 -32.82 -5.48 -38.06
C ILE A 825 -31.31 -5.64 -38.26
N GLN A 826 -30.58 -6.25 -37.30
CA GLN A 826 -29.13 -6.24 -37.34
C GLN A 826 -28.55 -6.97 -38.57
N ASN A 827 -29.04 -8.17 -38.85
CA ASN A 827 -28.55 -8.98 -39.99
C ASN A 827 -28.79 -8.29 -41.34
N PRO A 828 -30.04 -7.81 -41.64
CA PRO A 828 -30.27 -7.11 -42.93
C PRO A 828 -29.47 -5.81 -43.03
N LEU A 829 -29.37 -5.03 -41.93
CA LEU A 829 -28.62 -3.79 -41.92
C LEU A 829 -27.10 -4.04 -42.10
N ALA A 830 -26.55 -5.08 -41.47
CA ALA A 830 -25.16 -5.47 -41.69
C ALA A 830 -24.86 -5.84 -43.13
N MET A 831 -25.77 -6.57 -43.83
CA MET A 831 -25.63 -6.88 -45.25
C MET A 831 -25.65 -5.63 -46.11
N LYS A 832 -26.52 -4.66 -45.81
CA LYS A 832 -26.60 -3.39 -46.54
C LYS A 832 -25.35 -2.54 -46.36
N LEU A 833 -24.81 -2.48 -45.12
CA LEU A 833 -23.55 -1.83 -44.82
C LEU A 833 -22.36 -2.44 -45.57
N LEU A 834 -22.29 -3.77 -45.62
CA LEU A 834 -21.22 -4.49 -46.33
C LEU A 834 -21.31 -4.33 -47.86
N ARG A 835 -22.53 -4.17 -48.41
CA ARG A 835 -22.75 -3.90 -49.84
C ARG A 835 -22.54 -2.43 -50.25
N GLY A 836 -22.28 -1.55 -49.26
CA GLY A 836 -22.15 -0.11 -49.48
C GLY A 836 -23.47 0.59 -49.85
N GLU A 837 -24.61 -0.06 -49.55
CA GLU A 837 -25.95 0.54 -49.78
C GLU A 837 -26.27 1.60 -48.72
N VAL A 838 -25.60 1.57 -47.53
CA VAL A 838 -25.70 2.56 -46.48
C VAL A 838 -24.33 3.22 -46.29
N LEU A 839 -24.29 4.53 -46.41
CA LEU A 839 -23.06 5.32 -46.32
C LEU A 839 -23.03 6.16 -45.04
N PRO A 840 -21.83 6.52 -44.52
CA PRO A 840 -21.71 7.47 -43.41
C PRO A 840 -22.42 8.80 -43.74
N GLY A 841 -23.08 9.39 -42.74
CA GLY A 841 -23.89 10.60 -42.91
C GLY A 841 -25.32 10.37 -43.41
N GLN A 842 -25.82 9.11 -43.39
CA GLN A 842 -27.18 8.78 -43.77
C GLN A 842 -28.05 8.43 -42.56
N ILE A 843 -29.36 8.65 -42.70
CA ILE A 843 -30.41 8.19 -41.80
C ILE A 843 -31.05 6.96 -42.41
N VAL A 844 -31.01 5.84 -41.68
CA VAL A 844 -31.68 4.61 -42.04
C VAL A 844 -33.05 4.57 -41.39
N ILE A 845 -34.11 4.63 -42.18
CA ILE A 845 -35.49 4.53 -41.70
C ILE A 845 -35.94 3.09 -41.90
N VAL A 846 -36.39 2.44 -40.82
CA VAL A 846 -36.89 1.07 -40.85
C VAL A 846 -38.42 1.10 -40.71
N SER A 847 -39.12 0.62 -41.70
CA SER A 847 -40.59 0.43 -41.72
C SER A 847 -40.92 -1.07 -41.86
N ALA A 848 -42.17 -1.43 -41.68
CA ALA A 848 -42.64 -2.79 -41.96
C ALA A 848 -43.83 -2.76 -42.91
N ARG A 849 -43.76 -3.58 -43.97
CA ARG A 849 -44.80 -3.75 -44.95
C ARG A 849 -45.04 -5.23 -45.25
N ASP A 850 -46.27 -5.65 -45.27
CA ASP A 850 -46.67 -7.05 -45.52
C ASP A 850 -45.96 -8.11 -44.63
N GLY A 851 -45.54 -7.72 -43.44
CA GLY A 851 -44.85 -8.61 -42.52
C GLY A 851 -43.33 -8.71 -42.68
N GLU A 852 -42.74 -7.92 -43.60
CA GLU A 852 -41.29 -7.82 -43.82
C GLU A 852 -40.76 -6.44 -43.45
N MET A 853 -39.48 -6.35 -43.04
CA MET A 853 -38.82 -5.09 -42.73
C MET A 853 -38.25 -4.46 -44.01
N GLU A 854 -38.62 -3.21 -44.24
CA GLU A 854 -38.11 -2.37 -45.32
C GLU A 854 -37.13 -1.34 -44.76
N PHE A 855 -36.03 -1.11 -45.45
CA PHE A 855 -34.98 -0.18 -45.06
C PHE A 855 -34.86 0.92 -46.17
N ALA A 856 -35.16 2.14 -45.82
CA ALA A 856 -35.00 3.32 -46.65
C ALA A 856 -33.85 4.19 -46.15
N ASN A 857 -33.08 4.78 -47.04
CA ASN A 857 -31.93 5.63 -46.69
C ASN A 857 -32.27 7.07 -47.10
N GLU A 858 -32.13 8.02 -46.16
CA GLU A 858 -32.23 9.47 -46.42
C GLU A 858 -30.90 10.14 -46.14
N SER A 859 -30.54 11.15 -46.97
CA SER A 859 -29.35 11.95 -46.70
C SER A 859 -29.66 12.99 -45.64
N THR A 860 -28.77 13.17 -44.66
CA THR A 860 -28.87 14.19 -43.60
C THR A 860 -29.00 15.62 -44.12
N ALA A 861 -28.67 15.88 -45.39
CA ALA A 861 -28.81 17.19 -46.04
C ALA A 861 -30.27 17.57 -46.40
N ALA A 862 -31.23 16.65 -46.24
CA ALA A 862 -32.64 16.90 -46.59
C ALA A 862 -33.55 17.12 -45.34
N ALA A 863 -33.01 16.97 -44.14
CA ALA A 863 -33.76 17.04 -42.90
C ALA A 863 -33.37 18.24 -42.01
N ALA A 864 -32.62 19.27 -42.51
CA ALA A 864 -32.25 20.48 -41.81
C ALA A 864 -33.09 21.69 -42.26
#